data_67a05af651ce0c7682f14283f1988746
#
_entry.id   67a05af651ce0c7682f14283f1988746
#
_cell.length_a   1.000
_cell.length_b   1.000
_cell.length_c   1.000
_cell.angle_alpha   90.00
_cell.angle_beta   90.00
_cell.angle_gamma   90.00
#
_symmetry.space_group_name_H-M   'P 1'
#
loop_
_entity.id
_entity.type
_entity.pdbx_description
1 polymer ?
#
loop_
_entity_poly.entity_id
_entity_poly.type
_entity_poly.pdbx_seq_one_letter_code
_entity_poly.pdbx_strand_id
1 'polypeptide(L)'
;MRMSRRLVAAALGLAACHAGLAAQGALPPYRDAARSVDERAADLLARMTLDEKVAQLQGLWKRNAKMQGPGGVFDPAGAPGLLANGIGEIARPSEIADPPKGAPATRTPRQHVEFVNAVQHWLIDHTRLGIPAMFHEEALHGLVAPNGTQFPVPMGLASTWDPALVERIMSIAAAEARARGVQHVLSPVVDLGRDPRWGRIEETYGEDPWLVARLGVAAVRGYQGRSLPLAKDKVFATLKHFAGHGSHEGGINTAPALVPERLLRSELLVPFQAAVSEAGAFTVMPSYNEVDGVPSHVNGWLIEDVLRREWGFRGLVVSDYFAVEQLISQHHVAADKADAARQALAAGVDMELPDPDGFPSLVAMVKDGRVAEADVDRAVLRVLRAKFLAGLFEQPFADADVAEKTTNTPAHQAVALEAARKSIVLLKNEARTLPLDRRRLKTLAVIGPNAYGVHLGGYSRDPGRGIDVLFGIRAAAGSGVRIVHAEGVRITEHDANWNADKVVLGDPAKNRARITEAVGVARKADAIVLVIGTNESTSREAWSDSHLGDVADLSLMSQQGDLVTAMLQIGKPVIVVLINGRPLAIPDVAARVPAVLEAWYPGQEGGTAIGEILFGDVNPGGKLPVSFPRHTGQLPVYYNRRPTSFRAALDLPRDPQWPFGFGLSYTTFKLANLKIDQPSIGPGGKARVSVDLTNTGDRSGDEIVQLYIRDLVSSVTRPTKELRGFERVTLGPGEKRTVTFVLGPAELSLIDRHMQRIVEPGRFEVMAGTSSRTELTATLDVVLPSNPSK
;
A
#
# COMPACT_ATOMS: atom_id res chain seq x y z
N MET A 1 -46.65 -38.88 70.21
CA MET A 1 -45.32 -38.20 70.44
C MET A 1 -44.17 -39.02 69.84
N ARG A 2 -43.93 -38.92 68.55
CA ARG A 2 -42.72 -39.44 67.83
C ARG A 2 -42.77 -38.97 66.34
N MET A 3 -42.74 -37.67 66.14
CA MET A 3 -42.65 -37.12 64.75
C MET A 3 -42.06 -35.73 64.78
N SER A 4 -40.83 -35.56 65.27
CA SER A 4 -40.13 -34.27 65.19
C SER A 4 -38.59 -34.35 65.14
N ARG A 5 -38.01 -35.55 64.95
CA ARG A 5 -36.53 -35.66 64.88
C ARG A 5 -35.95 -36.03 63.51
N ARG A 6 -36.77 -36.21 62.44
CA ARG A 6 -36.28 -36.51 61.05
C ARG A 6 -36.26 -35.31 60.12
N LEU A 7 -36.86 -34.19 60.50
CA LEU A 7 -36.87 -32.97 59.63
C LEU A 7 -35.69 -32.01 59.91
N VAL A 8 -34.98 -32.12 61.02
CA VAL A 8 -33.84 -31.24 61.34
C VAL A 8 -32.53 -31.77 60.73
N ALA A 9 -32.39 -33.06 60.45
CA ALA A 9 -31.19 -33.63 59.78
C ALA A 9 -31.16 -33.42 58.28
N ALA A 10 -32.30 -33.21 57.62
CA ALA A 10 -32.39 -32.94 56.22
C ALA A 10 -32.08 -31.45 55.85
N ALA A 11 -32.34 -30.52 56.77
CA ALA A 11 -32.07 -29.09 56.58
C ALA A 11 -30.59 -28.72 56.75
N LEU A 12 -29.82 -29.48 57.53
CA LEU A 12 -28.38 -29.29 57.71
C LEU A 12 -27.55 -29.96 56.61
N GLY A 13 -28.07 -30.95 55.93
CA GLY A 13 -27.43 -31.59 54.75
C GLY A 13 -27.51 -30.76 53.48
N LEU A 14 -28.57 -29.96 53.28
CA LEU A 14 -28.72 -29.05 52.12
C LEU A 14 -27.94 -27.75 52.29
N ALA A 15 -27.70 -27.27 53.51
CA ALA A 15 -26.88 -26.08 53.74
C ALA A 15 -25.40 -26.35 53.57
N ALA A 16 -24.90 -27.57 53.75
CA ALA A 16 -23.51 -27.94 53.49
C ALA A 16 -23.19 -28.22 52.04
N CYS A 17 -24.17 -28.62 51.22
CA CYS A 17 -24.00 -28.75 49.79
C CYS A 17 -24.03 -27.42 49.00
N HIS A 18 -24.64 -26.34 49.57
CA HIS A 18 -24.62 -25.01 48.99
C HIS A 18 -23.41 -24.18 49.37
N ALA A 19 -22.65 -24.54 50.40
CA ALA A 19 -21.39 -23.88 50.78
C ALA A 19 -20.19 -24.37 49.94
N GLY A 20 -20.31 -25.50 49.22
CA GLY A 20 -19.27 -26.06 48.36
C GLY A 20 -19.28 -25.53 46.91
N LEU A 21 -20.31 -24.78 46.46
CA LEU A 21 -20.43 -24.23 45.11
C LEU A 21 -20.11 -22.73 45.03
N ALA A 22 -19.72 -22.08 46.10
CA ALA A 22 -19.45 -20.64 46.16
C ALA A 22 -17.95 -20.29 46.19
N ALA A 23 -17.06 -21.15 45.69
CA ALA A 23 -15.65 -20.85 45.53
C ALA A 23 -15.13 -21.17 44.11
N GLN A 24 -15.90 -20.91 43.09
CA GLN A 24 -15.33 -20.55 41.81
C GLN A 24 -14.83 -19.14 41.98
N GLY A 25 -13.49 -18.97 42.17
CA GLY A 25 -12.85 -17.67 42.31
C GLY A 25 -13.28 -16.78 41.16
N ALA A 26 -13.64 -15.52 41.47
CA ALA A 26 -13.96 -14.55 40.42
C ALA A 26 -12.89 -14.56 39.35
N LEU A 27 -13.31 -14.60 38.07
CA LEU A 27 -12.38 -14.52 36.95
C LEU A 27 -11.42 -13.34 37.15
N PRO A 28 -10.11 -13.51 36.89
CA PRO A 28 -9.21 -12.38 37.01
C PRO A 28 -9.69 -11.24 36.11
N PRO A 29 -9.54 -9.98 36.54
CA PRO A 29 -10.07 -8.81 35.82
C PRO A 29 -9.73 -8.75 34.33
N TYR A 30 -8.55 -9.20 33.93
CA TYR A 30 -8.18 -9.21 32.50
C TYR A 30 -8.99 -10.20 31.65
N ARG A 31 -9.63 -11.21 32.26
CA ARG A 31 -10.51 -12.18 31.57
C ARG A 31 -11.98 -11.77 31.59
N ASP A 32 -12.32 -10.71 32.28
CA ASP A 32 -13.69 -10.19 32.36
C ASP A 32 -13.97 -9.24 31.20
N ALA A 33 -14.69 -9.72 30.18
CA ALA A 33 -15.03 -8.96 29.00
C ALA A 33 -15.94 -7.73 29.25
N ALA A 34 -16.56 -7.63 30.45
CA ALA A 34 -17.35 -6.47 30.82
C ALA A 34 -16.51 -5.25 31.25
N ARG A 35 -15.23 -5.46 31.55
CA ARG A 35 -14.30 -4.39 31.89
C ARG A 35 -13.75 -3.69 30.64
N SER A 36 -13.32 -2.46 30.83
CA SER A 36 -12.66 -1.70 29.77
C SER A 36 -11.33 -2.34 29.35
N VAL A 37 -10.94 -2.12 28.09
CA VAL A 37 -9.66 -2.59 27.54
C VAL A 37 -8.48 -2.10 28.39
N ASP A 38 -8.53 -0.87 28.88
CA ASP A 38 -7.44 -0.27 29.68
C ASP A 38 -7.32 -0.92 31.05
N GLU A 39 -8.45 -1.23 31.75
CA GLU A 39 -8.45 -1.97 33.00
C GLU A 39 -7.92 -3.39 32.85
N ARG A 40 -8.34 -4.08 31.78
CA ARG A 40 -7.91 -5.44 31.48
C ARG A 40 -6.41 -5.50 31.17
N ALA A 41 -5.91 -4.57 30.34
CA ALA A 41 -4.51 -4.49 29.99
C ALA A 41 -3.62 -4.16 31.20
N ALA A 42 -4.06 -3.24 32.07
CA ALA A 42 -3.33 -2.88 33.29
C ALA A 42 -3.28 -4.05 34.29
N ASP A 43 -4.41 -4.77 34.51
CA ASP A 43 -4.46 -5.94 35.40
C ASP A 43 -3.55 -7.07 34.88
N LEU A 44 -3.56 -7.31 33.55
CA LEU A 44 -2.72 -8.34 32.96
C LEU A 44 -1.22 -7.99 33.10
N LEU A 45 -0.85 -6.74 32.77
CA LEU A 45 0.53 -6.24 32.90
C LEU A 45 1.05 -6.40 34.34
N ALA A 46 0.25 -6.09 35.36
CA ALA A 46 0.63 -6.21 36.76
C ALA A 46 0.88 -7.66 37.20
N ARG A 47 0.41 -8.65 36.44
CA ARG A 47 0.61 -10.08 36.72
C ARG A 47 1.82 -10.68 36.01
N MET A 48 2.38 -9.98 35.02
CA MET A 48 3.47 -10.49 34.16
C MET A 48 4.82 -10.40 34.84
N THR A 49 5.64 -11.44 34.64
CA THR A 49 7.07 -11.38 34.91
C THR A 49 7.78 -10.53 33.86
N LEU A 50 9.00 -10.07 34.14
CA LEU A 50 9.79 -9.31 33.19
C LEU A 50 10.06 -10.09 31.89
N ASP A 51 10.32 -11.40 31.98
CA ASP A 51 10.54 -12.27 30.81
C ASP A 51 9.25 -12.36 29.95
N GLU A 52 8.07 -12.49 30.59
CA GLU A 52 6.78 -12.46 29.87
C GLU A 52 6.49 -11.09 29.24
N LYS A 53 6.83 -9.99 29.90
CA LYS A 53 6.72 -8.64 29.37
C LYS A 53 7.54 -8.47 28.09
N VAL A 54 8.83 -8.81 28.14
CA VAL A 54 9.74 -8.67 27.00
C VAL A 54 9.34 -9.61 25.87
N ALA A 55 8.80 -10.80 26.14
CA ALA A 55 8.28 -11.69 25.10
C ALA A 55 7.12 -11.08 24.29
N GLN A 56 6.29 -10.21 24.92
CA GLN A 56 5.22 -9.51 24.19
C GLN A 56 5.72 -8.43 23.22
N LEU A 57 6.97 -8.00 23.34
CA LEU A 57 7.59 -7.00 22.48
C LEU A 57 8.33 -7.61 21.28
N GLN A 58 8.09 -8.87 20.96
CA GLN A 58 8.85 -9.64 19.96
C GLN A 58 7.92 -10.24 18.92
N GLY A 59 8.40 -10.21 17.66
CA GLY A 59 7.86 -11.00 16.56
C GLY A 59 8.51 -12.37 16.44
N LEU A 60 7.94 -13.26 15.63
CA LEU A 60 8.51 -14.57 15.29
C LEU A 60 8.16 -14.94 13.84
N TRP A 61 9.17 -15.03 12.98
CA TRP A 61 9.01 -15.39 11.56
C TRP A 61 9.84 -16.62 11.17
N LYS A 62 11.11 -16.42 10.78
CA LYS A 62 11.94 -17.54 10.30
C LYS A 62 12.29 -18.53 11.39
N ARG A 63 12.46 -18.05 12.62
CA ARG A 63 12.72 -18.94 13.77
C ARG A 63 11.56 -19.87 14.08
N ASN A 64 10.33 -19.59 13.58
CA ASN A 64 9.19 -20.48 13.73
C ASN A 64 9.38 -21.85 13.03
N ALA A 65 10.39 -22.00 12.14
CA ALA A 65 10.79 -23.28 11.58
C ALA A 65 11.00 -24.36 12.64
N LYS A 66 11.47 -23.97 13.85
CA LYS A 66 11.71 -24.88 14.96
C LYS A 66 10.43 -25.49 15.56
N MET A 67 9.27 -24.89 15.30
CA MET A 67 7.96 -25.39 15.71
C MET A 67 7.12 -25.85 14.51
N GLN A 68 7.75 -26.21 13.40
CA GLN A 68 7.10 -26.73 12.21
C GLN A 68 7.60 -28.13 11.90
N GLY A 69 6.65 -29.04 11.77
CA GLY A 69 6.86 -30.40 11.28
C GLY A 69 6.70 -30.49 9.74
N PRO A 70 6.73 -31.70 9.19
CA PRO A 70 6.55 -31.92 7.75
C PRO A 70 5.30 -31.26 7.21
N GLY A 71 5.43 -30.60 6.04
CA GLY A 71 4.34 -29.87 5.41
C GLY A 71 3.93 -28.57 6.12
N GLY A 72 4.75 -28.08 7.04
CA GLY A 72 4.50 -26.84 7.75
C GLY A 72 3.42 -26.92 8.85
N VAL A 73 3.09 -28.14 9.28
CA VAL A 73 2.16 -28.37 10.40
C VAL A 73 2.84 -27.95 11.71
N PHE A 74 2.08 -27.43 12.66
CA PHE A 74 2.62 -27.05 13.96
C PHE A 74 3.18 -28.28 14.72
N ASP A 75 4.41 -28.17 15.19
CA ASP A 75 5.08 -29.18 16.05
C ASP A 75 5.18 -28.64 17.49
N PRO A 76 4.40 -29.19 18.43
CA PRO A 76 4.42 -28.75 19.82
C PRO A 76 5.75 -29.03 20.52
N ALA A 77 6.59 -29.94 20.02
CA ALA A 77 7.88 -30.25 20.64
C ALA A 77 8.88 -29.07 20.54
N GLY A 78 8.80 -28.28 19.48
CA GLY A 78 9.63 -27.10 19.30
C GLY A 78 9.12 -25.83 19.98
N ALA A 79 7.85 -25.79 20.38
CA ALA A 79 7.20 -24.62 20.92
C ALA A 79 7.79 -24.12 22.27
N PRO A 80 8.15 -24.97 23.26
CA PRO A 80 8.67 -24.51 24.55
C PRO A 80 9.90 -23.60 24.42
N GLY A 81 10.79 -23.85 23.48
CA GLY A 81 12.00 -23.04 23.27
C GLY A 81 11.75 -21.66 22.69
N LEU A 82 10.55 -21.40 22.16
CA LEU A 82 10.16 -20.15 21.49
C LEU A 82 9.04 -19.42 22.23
N LEU A 83 8.11 -20.15 22.81
CA LEU A 83 6.80 -19.62 23.29
C LEU A 83 6.58 -19.74 24.80
N ALA A 84 7.54 -20.28 25.57
CA ALA A 84 7.37 -20.54 27.03
C ALA A 84 6.92 -19.30 27.83
N ASN A 85 7.38 -18.12 27.46
CA ASN A 85 7.01 -16.83 28.08
C ASN A 85 5.90 -16.10 27.29
N GLY A 86 5.24 -16.76 26.34
CA GLY A 86 4.35 -16.14 25.36
C GLY A 86 5.11 -15.50 24.21
N ILE A 87 4.40 -14.75 23.37
CA ILE A 87 4.93 -14.00 22.22
C ILE A 87 4.00 -12.82 21.90
N GLY A 88 4.56 -11.73 21.38
CA GLY A 88 3.80 -10.60 20.88
C GLY A 88 3.04 -10.94 19.62
N GLU A 89 3.78 -11.32 18.57
CA GLU A 89 3.23 -11.50 17.24
C GLU A 89 3.94 -12.61 16.46
N ILE A 90 3.23 -13.29 15.57
CA ILE A 90 3.79 -14.25 14.61
C ILE A 90 3.57 -13.75 13.20
N ALA A 91 4.67 -13.63 12.46
CA ALA A 91 4.72 -13.08 11.12
C ALA A 91 4.42 -14.12 10.06
N ARG A 92 3.69 -13.72 9.03
CA ARG A 92 3.45 -14.45 7.77
C ARG A 92 3.11 -15.92 7.99
N PRO A 93 2.06 -16.24 8.76
CA PRO A 93 1.67 -17.63 9.03
C PRO A 93 1.23 -18.40 7.77
N SER A 94 0.99 -17.74 6.64
CA SER A 94 0.79 -18.37 5.34
C SER A 94 2.07 -19.00 4.77
N GLU A 95 3.26 -18.59 5.21
CA GLU A 95 4.54 -19.12 4.75
C GLU A 95 4.99 -20.33 5.56
N ILE A 96 5.62 -21.29 4.89
CA ILE A 96 6.33 -22.41 5.54
C ILE A 96 7.81 -22.02 5.60
N ALA A 97 8.36 -21.93 6.80
CA ALA A 97 9.76 -21.59 6.97
C ALA A 97 10.66 -22.78 6.58
N ASP A 98 11.70 -22.51 5.81
CA ASP A 98 12.71 -23.48 5.37
C ASP A 98 12.13 -24.79 4.78
N PRO A 99 11.20 -24.71 3.79
CA PRO A 99 10.61 -25.92 3.21
C PRO A 99 11.69 -26.74 2.48
N PRO A 100 11.62 -28.09 2.52
CA PRO A 100 12.49 -28.91 1.70
C PRO A 100 12.42 -28.52 0.22
N LYS A 101 13.54 -28.66 -0.50
CA LYS A 101 13.60 -28.35 -1.94
C LYS A 101 12.51 -29.05 -2.72
N GLY A 102 11.65 -28.28 -3.41
CA GLY A 102 10.53 -28.79 -4.20
C GLY A 102 9.24 -29.02 -3.40
N ALA A 103 9.24 -28.83 -2.09
CA ALA A 103 8.02 -28.82 -1.29
C ALA A 103 7.30 -27.45 -1.38
N PRO A 104 5.98 -27.39 -1.13
CA PRO A 104 5.28 -26.13 -1.04
C PRO A 104 5.90 -25.20 0.02
N ALA A 105 6.11 -23.95 -0.34
CA ALA A 105 6.63 -22.93 0.58
C ALA A 105 5.52 -22.17 1.32
N THR A 106 4.26 -22.53 1.10
CA THR A 106 3.10 -21.81 1.62
C THR A 106 1.97 -22.78 2.00
N ARG A 107 1.12 -22.34 2.93
CA ARG A 107 -0.05 -23.05 3.42
C ARG A 107 -1.30 -22.65 2.63
N THR A 108 -2.17 -23.64 2.31
CA THR A 108 -3.53 -23.37 1.83
C THR A 108 -4.33 -22.61 2.90
N PRO A 109 -5.49 -21.98 2.54
CA PRO A 109 -6.32 -21.29 3.55
C PRO A 109 -6.65 -22.17 4.77
N ARG A 110 -6.99 -23.43 4.58
CA ARG A 110 -7.27 -24.40 5.66
C ARG A 110 -6.03 -24.67 6.53
N GLN A 111 -4.92 -25.01 5.90
CA GLN A 111 -3.66 -25.28 6.61
C GLN A 111 -3.16 -24.05 7.38
N HIS A 112 -3.39 -22.85 6.86
CA HIS A 112 -3.08 -21.60 7.56
C HIS A 112 -3.88 -21.50 8.87
N VAL A 113 -5.20 -21.69 8.82
CA VAL A 113 -6.07 -21.67 10.01
C VAL A 113 -5.68 -22.75 11.01
N GLU A 114 -5.42 -23.97 10.54
CA GLU A 114 -4.99 -25.08 11.39
C GLU A 114 -3.68 -24.75 12.14
N PHE A 115 -2.69 -24.14 11.44
CA PHE A 115 -1.45 -23.69 12.05
C PHE A 115 -1.69 -22.58 13.10
N VAL A 116 -2.44 -21.54 12.76
CA VAL A 116 -2.78 -20.42 13.66
C VAL A 116 -3.49 -20.95 14.92
N ASN A 117 -4.50 -21.78 14.75
CA ASN A 117 -5.26 -22.34 15.86
C ASN A 117 -4.41 -23.25 16.77
N ALA A 118 -3.52 -24.06 16.19
CA ALA A 118 -2.62 -24.93 16.97
C ALA A 118 -1.66 -24.10 17.84
N VAL A 119 -1.10 -23.01 17.30
CA VAL A 119 -0.28 -22.06 18.07
C VAL A 119 -1.07 -21.40 19.19
N GLN A 120 -2.30 -20.93 18.91
CA GLN A 120 -3.16 -20.30 19.92
C GLN A 120 -3.53 -21.29 21.04
N HIS A 121 -3.91 -22.52 20.71
CA HIS A 121 -4.16 -23.57 21.71
C HIS A 121 -2.94 -23.79 22.60
N TRP A 122 -1.75 -23.93 21.98
CA TRP A 122 -0.52 -24.13 22.74
C TRP A 122 -0.27 -22.98 23.72
N LEU A 123 -0.37 -21.72 23.28
CA LEU A 123 -0.15 -20.53 24.11
C LEU A 123 -1.16 -20.44 25.26
N ILE A 124 -2.43 -20.72 25.00
CA ILE A 124 -3.50 -20.62 26.01
C ILE A 124 -3.34 -21.72 27.06
N ASP A 125 -3.01 -22.94 26.64
CA ASP A 125 -3.02 -24.11 27.51
C ASP A 125 -1.67 -24.35 28.23
N HIS A 126 -0.54 -23.86 27.69
CA HIS A 126 0.80 -24.18 28.19
C HIS A 126 1.58 -22.98 28.72
N THR A 127 1.07 -21.75 28.60
CA THR A 127 1.70 -20.58 29.23
C THR A 127 0.95 -20.14 30.47
N ARG A 128 1.65 -19.55 31.44
CA ARG A 128 1.11 -19.21 32.77
C ARG A 128 -0.10 -18.28 32.70
N LEU A 129 -0.13 -17.30 31.80
CA LEU A 129 -1.21 -16.32 31.67
C LEU A 129 -2.16 -16.60 30.51
N GLY A 130 -1.81 -17.53 29.62
CA GLY A 130 -2.63 -17.89 28.45
C GLY A 130 -2.89 -16.72 27.52
N ILE A 131 -1.87 -15.90 27.24
CA ILE A 131 -1.96 -14.72 26.36
C ILE A 131 -1.87 -15.17 24.91
N PRO A 132 -2.92 -14.96 24.07
CA PRO A 132 -2.88 -15.34 22.66
C PRO A 132 -1.89 -14.45 21.87
N ALA A 133 -1.30 -15.00 20.80
CA ALA A 133 -0.47 -14.23 19.86
C ALA A 133 -1.34 -13.39 18.92
N MET A 134 -0.83 -12.24 18.45
CA MET A 134 -1.28 -11.65 17.20
C MET A 134 -0.63 -12.36 16.03
N PHE A 135 -1.23 -12.27 14.85
CA PHE A 135 -0.66 -12.73 13.60
C PHE A 135 -0.72 -11.60 12.58
N HIS A 136 0.37 -11.41 11.82
CA HIS A 136 0.35 -10.45 10.72
C HIS A 136 0.69 -11.08 9.37
N GLU A 137 0.17 -10.44 8.32
CA GLU A 137 0.48 -10.70 6.92
C GLU A 137 0.74 -9.39 6.18
N GLU A 138 1.28 -9.49 4.98
CA GLU A 138 1.30 -8.39 4.03
C GLU A 138 -0.01 -8.36 3.23
N ALA A 139 -0.47 -7.15 2.84
CA ALA A 139 -1.72 -7.04 2.12
C ALA A 139 -1.83 -5.79 1.24
N LEU A 140 -0.73 -5.31 0.63
CA LEU A 140 -0.65 -4.02 -0.06
C LEU A 140 -1.75 -3.81 -1.11
N HIS A 141 -2.08 -4.84 -1.88
CA HIS A 141 -3.11 -4.81 -2.92
C HIS A 141 -3.87 -6.15 -3.01
N GLY A 142 -4.18 -6.71 -1.87
CA GLY A 142 -4.77 -8.01 -1.65
C GLY A 142 -3.95 -8.79 -0.63
N LEU A 143 -4.53 -9.79 0.01
CA LEU A 143 -3.84 -10.62 0.98
C LEU A 143 -2.68 -11.39 0.33
N VAL A 144 -1.45 -11.22 0.84
CA VAL A 144 -0.25 -11.89 0.34
C VAL A 144 -0.18 -13.33 0.88
N ALA A 145 -1.17 -14.11 0.52
CA ALA A 145 -1.26 -15.52 0.86
C ALA A 145 -1.87 -16.30 -0.30
N PRO A 146 -1.60 -17.62 -0.43
CA PRO A 146 -2.13 -18.44 -1.51
C PRO A 146 -3.64 -18.32 -1.66
N ASN A 147 -4.10 -18.22 -2.89
CA ASN A 147 -5.49 -18.03 -3.27
C ASN A 147 -6.14 -16.71 -2.83
N GLY A 148 -5.41 -15.79 -2.17
CA GLY A 148 -5.93 -14.46 -1.85
C GLY A 148 -6.26 -13.66 -3.12
N THR A 149 -7.31 -12.82 -3.07
CA THR A 149 -7.66 -11.96 -4.21
C THR A 149 -6.55 -10.95 -4.44
N GLN A 150 -6.04 -10.85 -5.69
CA GLN A 150 -4.98 -9.92 -6.07
C GLN A 150 -5.52 -8.82 -6.98
N PHE A 151 -5.44 -7.60 -6.50
CA PHE A 151 -5.86 -6.39 -7.19
C PHE A 151 -4.67 -5.73 -7.92
N PRO A 152 -4.90 -4.68 -8.74
CA PRO A 152 -3.78 -3.87 -9.24
C PRO A 152 -2.88 -3.37 -8.11
N VAL A 153 -1.58 -3.26 -8.38
CA VAL A 153 -0.62 -2.66 -7.42
C VAL A 153 -1.08 -1.27 -6.96
N PRO A 154 -0.64 -0.74 -5.80
CA PRO A 154 -1.09 0.55 -5.28
C PRO A 154 -0.97 1.70 -6.28
N MET A 155 0.07 1.73 -7.12
CA MET A 155 0.22 2.70 -8.21
C MET A 155 -0.94 2.59 -9.23
N GLY A 156 -1.35 1.38 -9.58
CA GLY A 156 -2.53 1.12 -10.42
C GLY A 156 -3.84 1.50 -9.71
N LEU A 157 -3.98 1.17 -8.42
CA LEU A 157 -5.14 1.60 -7.62
C LEU A 157 -5.23 3.12 -7.54
N ALA A 158 -4.11 3.81 -7.40
CA ALA A 158 -4.06 5.28 -7.42
C ALA A 158 -4.50 5.86 -8.77
N SER A 159 -4.21 5.17 -9.89
CA SER A 159 -4.68 5.57 -11.22
C SER A 159 -6.21 5.57 -11.35
N THR A 160 -6.93 4.90 -10.45
CA THR A 160 -8.40 4.96 -10.41
C THR A 160 -8.93 6.28 -9.89
N TRP A 161 -8.20 7.01 -9.06
CA TRP A 161 -8.65 8.22 -8.34
C TRP A 161 -10.00 8.00 -7.63
N ASP A 162 -10.22 6.80 -7.09
CA ASP A 162 -11.47 6.36 -6.49
C ASP A 162 -11.23 5.82 -5.06
N PRO A 163 -11.24 6.72 -4.04
CA PRO A 163 -11.06 6.31 -2.64
C PRO A 163 -12.09 5.29 -2.17
N ALA A 164 -13.32 5.35 -2.69
CA ALA A 164 -14.36 4.40 -2.30
C ALA A 164 -14.08 2.98 -2.81
N LEU A 165 -13.50 2.86 -4.00
CA LEU A 165 -13.05 1.57 -4.54
C LEU A 165 -11.88 1.03 -3.70
N VAL A 166 -10.90 1.87 -3.33
CA VAL A 166 -9.78 1.48 -2.47
C VAL A 166 -10.28 0.99 -1.10
N GLU A 167 -11.22 1.70 -0.46
CA GLU A 167 -11.83 1.25 0.82
C GLU A 167 -12.50 -0.13 0.68
N ARG A 168 -13.22 -0.40 -0.44
CA ARG A 168 -13.81 -1.73 -0.71
C ARG A 168 -12.76 -2.82 -0.89
N ILE A 169 -11.71 -2.54 -1.66
CA ILE A 169 -10.61 -3.49 -1.93
C ILE A 169 -9.92 -3.89 -0.62
N MET A 170 -9.56 -2.90 0.21
CA MET A 170 -8.89 -3.18 1.48
C MET A 170 -9.81 -3.84 2.49
N SER A 171 -11.15 -3.63 2.39
CA SER A 171 -12.12 -4.39 3.17
C SER A 171 -12.16 -5.87 2.77
N ILE A 172 -11.99 -6.18 1.49
CA ILE A 172 -11.87 -7.57 1.02
C ILE A 172 -10.58 -8.21 1.55
N ALA A 173 -9.45 -7.53 1.41
CA ALA A 173 -8.17 -8.02 1.93
C ALA A 173 -8.21 -8.25 3.45
N ALA A 174 -8.85 -7.35 4.20
CA ALA A 174 -9.08 -7.50 5.64
C ALA A 174 -9.93 -8.72 5.97
N ALA A 175 -11.04 -8.92 5.27
CA ALA A 175 -11.93 -10.05 5.49
C ALA A 175 -11.25 -11.40 5.20
N GLU A 176 -10.47 -11.48 4.11
CA GLU A 176 -9.69 -12.67 3.77
C GLU A 176 -8.59 -12.95 4.81
N ALA A 177 -7.89 -11.92 5.29
CA ALA A 177 -6.90 -12.03 6.35
C ALA A 177 -7.52 -12.48 7.67
N ARG A 178 -8.59 -11.79 8.09
CA ARG A 178 -9.27 -12.09 9.35
C ARG A 178 -9.88 -13.49 9.39
N ALA A 179 -10.46 -13.95 8.29
CA ALA A 179 -11.00 -15.31 8.18
C ALA A 179 -9.92 -16.38 8.38
N ARG A 180 -8.66 -16.07 8.09
CA ARG A 180 -7.50 -16.95 8.32
C ARG A 180 -6.87 -16.79 9.71
N GLY A 181 -7.45 -15.98 10.60
CA GLY A 181 -6.95 -15.76 11.95
C GLY A 181 -5.84 -14.73 12.06
N VAL A 182 -5.71 -13.83 11.08
CA VAL A 182 -4.80 -12.67 11.09
C VAL A 182 -5.50 -11.46 11.70
N GLN A 183 -4.81 -10.70 12.55
CA GLN A 183 -5.33 -9.49 13.19
C GLN A 183 -4.65 -8.20 12.73
N HIS A 184 -3.52 -8.30 12.03
CA HIS A 184 -2.69 -7.19 11.69
C HIS A 184 -2.16 -7.34 10.25
N VAL A 185 -2.14 -6.25 9.47
CA VAL A 185 -1.51 -6.22 8.15
C VAL A 185 -0.52 -5.08 8.07
N LEU A 186 0.64 -5.36 7.43
CA LEU A 186 1.70 -4.37 7.25
C LEU A 186 1.41 -3.49 6.03
N SER A 187 0.29 -2.79 6.06
CA SER A 187 -0.28 -1.98 4.96
C SER A 187 -1.23 -0.91 5.51
N PRO A 188 -1.40 0.26 4.85
CA PRO A 188 -0.90 0.64 3.52
C PRO A 188 0.48 1.31 3.52
N VAL A 189 1.13 1.32 2.33
CA VAL A 189 2.28 2.19 2.05
C VAL A 189 1.75 3.57 1.68
N VAL A 190 2.09 4.58 2.47
CA VAL A 190 1.68 5.98 2.26
C VAL A 190 2.87 6.93 2.03
N ASP A 191 4.01 6.36 1.62
CA ASP A 191 5.15 7.10 1.10
C ASP A 191 4.80 7.83 -0.19
N LEU A 192 5.51 8.93 -0.50
CA LEU A 192 5.37 9.61 -1.78
C LEU A 192 6.35 9.04 -2.81
N GLY A 193 5.83 8.53 -3.91
CA GLY A 193 6.62 7.99 -5.02
C GLY A 193 7.21 9.09 -5.90
N ARG A 194 8.32 9.71 -5.50
CA ARG A 194 8.92 10.86 -6.19
C ARG A 194 10.12 10.55 -7.06
N ASP A 195 10.82 9.46 -6.80
CA ASP A 195 11.93 9.00 -7.62
C ASP A 195 11.58 7.65 -8.27
N PRO A 196 11.30 7.63 -9.59
CA PRO A 196 10.93 6.39 -10.28
C PRO A 196 12.08 5.38 -10.44
N ARG A 197 13.32 5.74 -10.06
CA ARG A 197 14.43 4.77 -10.00
C ARG A 197 14.28 3.81 -8.84
N TRP A 198 13.60 4.20 -7.78
CA TRP A 198 13.31 3.37 -6.62
C TRP A 198 12.45 2.16 -6.97
N GLY A 199 12.88 0.97 -6.58
CA GLY A 199 12.22 -0.29 -6.90
C GLY A 199 10.84 -0.45 -6.28
N ARG A 200 10.60 0.17 -5.12
CA ARG A 200 9.34 0.09 -4.36
C ARG A 200 8.32 1.18 -4.73
N ILE A 201 8.57 1.97 -5.76
CA ILE A 201 7.61 3.02 -6.17
C ILE A 201 6.23 2.44 -6.52
N GLU A 202 6.16 1.20 -7.01
CA GLU A 202 4.91 0.49 -7.30
C GLU A 202 3.99 0.30 -6.07
N GLU A 203 4.59 0.28 -4.87
CA GLU A 203 3.88 0.11 -3.61
C GLU A 203 3.16 1.38 -3.15
N THR A 204 3.46 2.52 -3.77
CA THR A 204 2.94 3.84 -3.38
C THR A 204 1.68 4.23 -4.13
N TYR A 205 0.89 5.15 -3.57
CA TYR A 205 -0.24 5.78 -4.26
C TYR A 205 0.18 7.00 -5.10
N GLY A 206 1.46 7.16 -5.43
CA GLY A 206 1.97 8.18 -6.34
C GLY A 206 2.72 9.34 -5.70
N GLU A 207 2.88 10.43 -6.47
CA GLU A 207 3.79 11.53 -6.11
C GLU A 207 3.16 12.65 -5.28
N ASP A 208 1.82 12.71 -5.21
CA ASP A 208 1.10 13.84 -4.64
C ASP A 208 0.64 13.60 -3.20
N PRO A 209 0.95 14.52 -2.25
CA PRO A 209 0.61 14.35 -0.84
C PRO A 209 -0.90 14.26 -0.57
N TRP A 210 -1.74 15.00 -1.34
CA TRP A 210 -3.18 15.01 -1.14
C TRP A 210 -3.84 13.74 -1.66
N LEU A 211 -3.47 13.29 -2.86
CA LEU A 211 -3.97 12.04 -3.44
C LEU A 211 -3.61 10.85 -2.54
N VAL A 212 -2.32 10.74 -2.14
CA VAL A 212 -1.85 9.67 -1.25
C VAL A 212 -2.57 9.72 0.11
N ALA A 213 -2.80 10.93 0.66
CA ALA A 213 -3.57 11.08 1.91
C ALA A 213 -5.02 10.57 1.77
N ARG A 214 -5.72 10.94 0.70
CA ARG A 214 -7.10 10.49 0.50
C ARG A 214 -7.21 8.97 0.31
N LEU A 215 -6.29 8.38 -0.47
CA LEU A 215 -6.25 6.94 -0.69
C LEU A 215 -5.78 6.18 0.55
N GLY A 216 -4.79 6.71 1.28
CA GLY A 216 -4.32 6.15 2.55
C GLY A 216 -5.40 6.12 3.63
N VAL A 217 -6.17 7.21 3.77
CA VAL A 217 -7.36 7.26 4.67
C VAL A 217 -8.38 6.20 4.27
N ALA A 218 -8.67 6.04 2.98
CA ALA A 218 -9.59 5.03 2.48
C ALA A 218 -9.08 3.61 2.75
N ALA A 219 -7.79 3.37 2.53
CA ALA A 219 -7.17 2.07 2.80
C ALA A 219 -7.27 1.68 4.29
N VAL A 220 -6.91 2.59 5.21
CA VAL A 220 -7.04 2.33 6.65
C VAL A 220 -8.48 2.03 7.03
N ARG A 221 -9.46 2.79 6.52
CA ARG A 221 -10.88 2.51 6.76
C ARG A 221 -11.33 1.16 6.22
N GLY A 222 -10.78 0.75 5.09
CA GLY A 222 -11.01 -0.58 4.53
C GLY A 222 -10.51 -1.68 5.46
N TYR A 223 -9.27 -1.61 5.91
CA TYR A 223 -8.67 -2.60 6.82
C TYR A 223 -9.30 -2.61 8.21
N GLN A 224 -9.38 -1.45 8.86
CA GLN A 224 -9.77 -1.34 10.28
C GLN A 224 -11.25 -1.09 10.51
N GLY A 225 -11.98 -0.59 9.52
CA GLY A 225 -13.29 0.01 9.74
C GLY A 225 -13.16 1.43 10.31
N ARG A 226 -14.21 1.89 11.00
CA ARG A 226 -14.31 3.28 11.50
C ARG A 226 -14.27 3.39 13.02
N SER A 227 -14.14 2.29 13.73
CA SER A 227 -14.14 2.26 15.20
C SER A 227 -13.36 1.07 15.74
N LEU A 228 -12.92 1.21 17.00
CA LEU A 228 -12.35 0.13 17.80
C LEU A 228 -13.32 -0.22 18.95
N PRO A 229 -13.35 -1.47 19.44
CA PRO A 229 -12.61 -2.65 19.00
C PRO A 229 -12.87 -3.04 17.54
N LEU A 230 -11.94 -3.83 16.94
CA LEU A 230 -12.08 -4.31 15.57
C LEU A 230 -13.36 -5.14 15.38
N ALA A 231 -14.06 -4.90 14.28
CA ALA A 231 -15.12 -5.80 13.82
C ALA A 231 -14.54 -7.16 13.40
N LYS A 232 -15.40 -8.19 13.31
CA LYS A 232 -14.99 -9.60 13.07
C LYS A 232 -14.36 -9.86 11.71
N ASP A 233 -14.53 -8.94 10.77
CA ASP A 233 -13.99 -8.97 9.39
C ASP A 233 -12.88 -7.92 9.18
N LYS A 234 -12.37 -7.29 10.26
CA LYS A 234 -11.38 -6.21 10.19
C LYS A 234 -10.07 -6.60 10.87
N VAL A 235 -9.00 -5.92 10.44
CA VAL A 235 -7.63 -6.08 10.93
C VAL A 235 -7.00 -4.71 11.20
N PHE A 236 -5.98 -4.62 12.03
CA PHE A 236 -5.20 -3.39 12.16
C PHE A 236 -4.43 -3.11 10.87
N ALA A 237 -4.45 -1.85 10.46
CA ALA A 237 -3.62 -1.32 9.38
C ALA A 237 -2.33 -0.75 9.93
N THR A 238 -1.23 -0.88 9.18
CA THR A 238 0.08 -0.30 9.51
C THR A 238 0.45 0.75 8.48
N LEU A 239 0.56 2.00 8.93
CA LEU A 239 1.12 3.06 8.07
C LEU A 239 2.62 2.87 7.91
N LYS A 240 3.08 2.76 6.70
CA LYS A 240 4.50 2.59 6.38
C LYS A 240 4.92 3.40 5.16
N HIS A 241 6.20 3.84 5.10
CA HIS A 241 7.24 3.73 6.10
C HIS A 241 7.52 5.11 6.71
N PHE A 242 7.41 5.25 8.01
CA PHE A 242 7.44 6.53 8.72
C PHE A 242 8.89 6.93 9.09
N ALA A 243 9.55 7.87 8.33
CA ALA A 243 9.06 8.62 7.21
C ALA A 243 10.17 8.94 6.20
N GLY A 244 9.73 9.42 5.03
CA GLY A 244 10.69 9.91 4.02
C GLY A 244 11.22 8.82 3.07
N HIS A 245 10.73 7.60 3.17
CA HIS A 245 11.23 6.43 2.42
C HIS A 245 11.14 6.58 0.90
N GLY A 246 10.19 7.32 0.35
CA GLY A 246 10.11 7.61 -1.10
C GLY A 246 10.97 8.79 -1.58
N SER A 247 11.87 9.34 -0.75
CA SER A 247 12.65 10.56 -1.02
C SER A 247 14.14 10.39 -0.76
N HIS A 248 14.66 9.18 -0.97
CA HIS A 248 16.09 8.86 -0.77
C HIS A 248 17.00 9.47 -1.82
N GLU A 249 18.29 9.58 -1.47
CA GLU A 249 19.33 9.94 -2.41
C GLU A 249 19.41 8.92 -3.57
N GLY A 250 19.41 9.44 -4.79
CA GLY A 250 19.63 8.64 -5.99
C GLY A 250 18.51 7.65 -6.33
N GLY A 251 17.40 7.60 -5.56
CA GLY A 251 16.37 6.58 -5.69
C GLY A 251 16.82 5.20 -5.21
N ILE A 252 17.86 5.14 -4.36
CA ILE A 252 18.43 3.89 -3.82
C ILE A 252 17.64 3.50 -2.56
N ASN A 253 17.16 2.28 -2.51
CA ASN A 253 16.41 1.79 -1.35
C ASN A 253 17.25 1.88 -0.07
N THR A 254 16.65 2.33 1.03
CA THR A 254 17.26 2.58 2.34
C THR A 254 18.30 3.70 2.42
N ALA A 255 18.65 4.38 1.31
CA ALA A 255 19.56 5.51 1.34
C ALA A 255 18.98 6.70 2.16
N PRO A 256 19.84 7.65 2.62
CA PRO A 256 19.42 8.80 3.41
C PRO A 256 18.30 9.63 2.77
N ALA A 257 17.35 10.07 3.58
CA ALA A 257 16.39 11.10 3.19
C ALA A 257 16.89 12.47 3.68
N LEU A 258 17.65 13.19 2.83
CA LEU A 258 18.19 14.51 3.12
C LEU A 258 17.11 15.59 2.94
N VAL A 259 16.11 15.55 3.79
CA VAL A 259 14.94 16.43 3.70
C VAL A 259 14.87 17.38 4.91
N PRO A 260 14.70 18.69 4.70
CA PRO A 260 14.52 19.63 5.81
C PRO A 260 13.13 19.42 6.46
N GLU A 261 13.02 19.71 7.75
CA GLU A 261 11.79 19.56 8.54
C GLU A 261 10.55 20.18 7.86
N ARG A 262 10.70 21.36 7.25
CA ARG A 262 9.59 22.00 6.53
C ARG A 262 9.05 21.14 5.38
N LEU A 263 9.91 20.55 4.56
CA LEU A 263 9.50 19.65 3.49
C LEU A 263 8.84 18.39 4.05
N LEU A 264 9.44 17.84 5.11
CA LEU A 264 8.90 16.68 5.80
C LEU A 264 7.46 16.96 6.27
N ARG A 265 7.24 18.06 7.04
CA ARG A 265 5.92 18.43 7.57
C ARG A 265 4.90 18.88 6.53
N SER A 266 5.34 19.57 5.47
CA SER A 266 4.42 20.12 4.48
C SER A 266 4.00 19.11 3.41
N GLU A 267 4.76 18.03 3.21
CA GLU A 267 4.54 17.09 2.12
C GLU A 267 4.61 15.62 2.58
N LEU A 268 5.77 15.14 3.08
CA LEU A 268 6.01 13.71 3.31
C LEU A 268 5.19 13.14 4.48
N LEU A 269 4.93 13.93 5.51
CA LEU A 269 4.12 13.53 6.67
C LEU A 269 2.61 13.74 6.46
N VAL A 270 2.19 14.44 5.42
CA VAL A 270 0.76 14.75 5.19
C VAL A 270 -0.10 13.48 5.07
N PRO A 271 0.28 12.44 4.32
CA PRO A 271 -0.51 11.21 4.24
C PRO A 271 -0.60 10.47 5.58
N PHE A 272 0.49 10.39 6.33
CA PHE A 272 0.52 9.78 7.67
C PHE A 272 -0.39 10.52 8.65
N GLN A 273 -0.26 11.86 8.71
CA GLN A 273 -1.09 12.69 9.58
C GLN A 273 -2.57 12.52 9.28
N ALA A 274 -2.96 12.54 8.00
CA ALA A 274 -4.34 12.32 7.58
C ALA A 274 -4.86 10.94 7.99
N ALA A 275 -4.08 9.88 7.76
CA ALA A 275 -4.47 8.52 8.10
C ALA A 275 -4.60 8.31 9.63
N VAL A 276 -3.75 8.94 10.44
CA VAL A 276 -3.84 8.92 11.91
C VAL A 276 -5.07 9.71 12.37
N SER A 277 -5.24 10.97 11.91
CA SER A 277 -6.25 11.88 12.46
C SER A 277 -7.66 11.64 11.91
N GLU A 278 -7.81 11.19 10.65
CA GLU A 278 -9.11 11.05 9.98
C GLU A 278 -9.61 9.59 9.92
N ALA A 279 -8.68 8.61 9.91
CA ALA A 279 -9.04 7.20 9.84
C ALA A 279 -8.70 6.43 11.12
N GLY A 280 -7.95 7.02 12.06
CA GLY A 280 -7.59 6.38 13.31
C GLY A 280 -6.66 5.18 13.12
N ALA A 281 -5.71 5.27 12.19
CA ALA A 281 -4.72 4.21 11.97
C ALA A 281 -4.09 3.77 13.30
N PHE A 282 -4.05 2.48 13.56
CA PHE A 282 -3.67 1.96 14.87
C PHE A 282 -2.20 1.52 14.95
N THR A 283 -1.56 1.21 13.82
CA THR A 283 -0.15 0.82 13.80
C THR A 283 0.65 1.69 12.84
N VAL A 284 1.90 1.97 13.22
CA VAL A 284 2.88 2.72 12.40
C VAL A 284 4.19 1.95 12.40
N MET A 285 4.87 1.91 11.25
CA MET A 285 6.17 1.28 11.06
C MET A 285 7.16 2.37 10.62
N PRO A 286 8.22 2.66 11.43
CA PRO A 286 9.30 3.55 11.01
C PRO A 286 10.01 3.02 9.77
N SER A 287 10.60 3.92 8.98
CA SER A 287 11.29 3.55 7.74
C SER A 287 12.73 3.08 8.00
N TYR A 288 13.31 2.35 7.05
CA TYR A 288 14.70 1.93 7.11
C TYR A 288 15.71 3.09 7.09
N ASN A 289 15.41 4.14 6.31
CA ASN A 289 16.32 5.25 6.11
C ASN A 289 16.46 6.14 7.34
N GLU A 290 17.56 6.87 7.41
CA GLU A 290 17.67 8.04 8.29
C GLU A 290 17.04 9.29 7.67
N VAL A 291 16.57 10.18 8.55
CA VAL A 291 16.14 11.54 8.23
C VAL A 291 17.13 12.51 8.88
N ASP A 292 17.82 13.30 8.06
CA ASP A 292 18.84 14.26 8.54
C ASP A 292 19.90 13.60 9.46
N GLY A 293 20.34 12.40 9.06
CA GLY A 293 21.37 11.63 9.77
C GLY A 293 20.88 10.84 11.00
N VAL A 294 19.57 10.87 11.32
CA VAL A 294 19.00 10.10 12.44
C VAL A 294 18.14 8.96 11.89
N PRO A 295 18.53 7.68 12.10
CA PRO A 295 17.72 6.55 11.66
C PRO A 295 16.32 6.58 12.24
N SER A 296 15.30 6.34 11.42
CA SER A 296 13.90 6.52 11.82
C SER A 296 13.50 5.68 13.03
N HIS A 297 14.11 4.51 13.22
CA HIS A 297 13.86 3.62 14.36
C HIS A 297 14.42 4.12 15.71
N VAL A 298 15.30 5.12 15.69
CA VAL A 298 15.82 5.79 16.88
C VAL A 298 15.52 7.28 16.92
N ASN A 299 14.65 7.74 16.02
CA ASN A 299 14.25 9.12 15.92
C ASN A 299 13.10 9.45 16.87
N GLY A 300 13.42 9.73 18.15
CA GLY A 300 12.44 10.08 19.16
C GLY A 300 11.63 11.34 18.83
N TRP A 301 12.21 12.31 18.11
CA TRP A 301 11.45 13.47 17.64
C TRP A 301 10.33 13.05 16.70
N LEU A 302 10.61 12.14 15.74
CA LEU A 302 9.62 11.69 14.78
C LEU A 302 8.50 10.85 15.47
N ILE A 303 8.88 9.90 16.35
CA ILE A 303 7.94 8.96 16.97
C ILE A 303 7.23 9.58 18.18
N GLU A 304 7.97 10.14 19.14
CA GLU A 304 7.37 10.62 20.40
C GLU A 304 6.83 12.04 20.27
N ASP A 305 7.57 12.98 19.61
CA ASP A 305 7.12 14.36 19.52
C ASP A 305 6.06 14.53 18.44
N VAL A 306 6.35 14.16 17.19
CA VAL A 306 5.44 14.38 16.08
C VAL A 306 4.26 13.39 16.11
N LEU A 307 4.55 12.09 16.07
CA LEU A 307 3.49 11.08 15.95
C LEU A 307 2.63 11.03 17.22
N ARG A 308 3.25 10.86 18.42
CA ARG A 308 2.50 10.64 19.65
C ARG A 308 2.00 11.94 20.27
N ARG A 309 2.86 12.94 20.45
CA ARG A 309 2.51 14.16 21.18
C ARG A 309 1.70 15.15 20.35
N GLU A 310 2.17 15.47 19.14
CA GLU A 310 1.48 16.44 18.27
C GLU A 310 0.20 15.86 17.65
N TRP A 311 0.22 14.60 17.14
CA TRP A 311 -0.94 14.01 16.48
C TRP A 311 -1.82 13.20 17.42
N GLY A 312 -1.40 12.97 18.66
CA GLY A 312 -2.19 12.21 19.65
C GLY A 312 -2.27 10.72 19.39
N PHE A 313 -1.32 10.14 18.65
CA PHE A 313 -1.31 8.72 18.32
C PHE A 313 -1.13 7.85 19.57
N ARG A 314 -2.04 6.91 19.78
CA ARG A 314 -2.07 6.01 20.95
C ARG A 314 -1.90 4.54 20.61
N GLY A 315 -1.62 4.25 19.36
CA GLY A 315 -1.48 2.91 18.85
C GLY A 315 -0.07 2.35 19.01
N LEU A 316 0.21 1.32 18.25
CA LEU A 316 1.42 0.52 18.27
C LEU A 316 2.45 1.02 17.24
N VAL A 317 3.71 1.10 17.62
CA VAL A 317 4.84 1.31 16.71
C VAL A 317 5.62 0.00 16.64
N VAL A 318 5.63 -0.62 15.45
CA VAL A 318 6.37 -1.86 15.18
C VAL A 318 7.60 -1.54 14.34
N SER A 319 8.73 -2.21 14.57
CA SER A 319 9.89 -2.01 13.70
C SER A 319 9.61 -2.55 12.29
N ASP A 320 10.30 -2.02 11.29
CA ASP A 320 10.45 -2.72 10.03
C ASP A 320 11.33 -3.97 10.21
N TYR A 321 11.28 -4.89 9.24
CA TYR A 321 11.96 -6.18 9.33
C TYR A 321 13.47 -6.01 9.43
N PHE A 322 14.05 -6.55 10.51
CA PHE A 322 15.48 -6.47 10.82
C PHE A 322 16.03 -5.04 11.04
N ALA A 323 15.20 -4.01 11.07
CA ALA A 323 15.64 -2.62 11.14
C ALA A 323 16.34 -2.26 12.47
N VAL A 324 16.06 -2.97 13.56
CA VAL A 324 16.79 -2.80 14.84
C VAL A 324 18.24 -3.30 14.67
N GLU A 325 18.45 -4.40 13.96
CA GLU A 325 19.78 -4.91 13.64
C GLU A 325 20.57 -3.97 12.70
N GLN A 326 19.87 -3.31 11.75
CA GLN A 326 20.48 -2.35 10.82
C GLN A 326 21.04 -1.10 11.51
N LEU A 327 20.64 -0.79 12.74
CA LEU A 327 21.29 0.26 13.55
C LEU A 327 22.76 -0.02 13.80
N ILE A 328 23.15 -1.30 13.77
CA ILE A 328 24.54 -1.76 13.91
C ILE A 328 25.19 -1.91 12.53
N SER A 329 24.57 -2.72 11.65
CA SER A 329 25.19 -3.20 10.41
C SER A 329 25.21 -2.16 9.29
N GLN A 330 24.25 -1.25 9.24
CA GLN A 330 24.10 -0.26 8.17
C GLN A 330 24.33 1.18 8.69
N HIS A 331 23.63 1.56 9.75
CA HIS A 331 23.69 2.94 10.26
C HIS A 331 24.88 3.20 11.18
N HIS A 332 25.46 2.16 11.80
CA HIS A 332 26.60 2.28 12.73
C HIS A 332 26.37 3.25 13.91
N VAL A 333 25.12 3.31 14.41
CA VAL A 333 24.73 4.17 15.54
C VAL A 333 24.56 3.40 16.84
N ALA A 334 24.60 2.08 16.81
CA ALA A 334 24.54 1.21 17.98
C ALA A 334 25.80 0.33 18.06
N ALA A 335 26.32 0.14 19.28
CA ALA A 335 27.53 -0.62 19.51
C ALA A 335 27.31 -2.16 19.40
N ASP A 336 26.15 -2.62 19.81
CA ASP A 336 25.72 -4.01 19.82
C ASP A 336 24.19 -4.12 19.83
N LYS A 337 23.67 -5.36 19.79
CA LYS A 337 22.23 -5.65 19.79
C LYS A 337 21.49 -5.11 21.02
N ALA A 338 22.13 -5.12 22.17
CA ALA A 338 21.54 -4.59 23.40
C ALA A 338 21.42 -3.06 23.31
N ASP A 339 22.45 -2.36 22.82
CA ASP A 339 22.39 -0.92 22.62
C ASP A 339 21.37 -0.52 21.54
N ALA A 340 21.28 -1.28 20.44
CA ALA A 340 20.26 -1.06 19.42
C ALA A 340 18.82 -1.19 19.99
N ALA A 341 18.55 -2.24 20.75
CA ALA A 341 17.26 -2.47 21.41
C ALA A 341 16.92 -1.35 22.40
N ARG A 342 17.89 -0.93 23.20
CA ARG A 342 17.73 0.20 24.16
C ARG A 342 17.37 1.50 23.43
N GLN A 343 18.09 1.83 22.38
CA GLN A 343 17.83 3.05 21.60
C GLN A 343 16.46 3.02 20.93
N ALA A 344 16.08 1.91 20.29
CA ALA A 344 14.79 1.75 19.63
C ALA A 344 13.62 1.84 20.61
N LEU A 345 13.69 1.16 21.76
CA LEU A 345 12.67 1.24 22.82
C LEU A 345 12.55 2.67 23.39
N ALA A 346 13.69 3.33 23.62
CA ALA A 346 13.72 4.70 24.13
C ALA A 346 13.12 5.71 23.15
N ALA A 347 13.28 5.49 21.84
CA ALA A 347 12.68 6.30 20.78
C ALA A 347 11.17 6.05 20.58
N GLY A 348 10.60 4.99 21.20
CA GLY A 348 9.17 4.69 21.15
C GLY A 348 8.75 3.55 20.24
N VAL A 349 9.68 2.72 19.76
CA VAL A 349 9.38 1.44 19.09
C VAL A 349 8.88 0.45 20.14
N ASP A 350 7.67 -0.08 19.94
CA ASP A 350 7.02 -0.95 20.91
C ASP A 350 7.28 -2.45 20.66
N MET A 351 7.56 -2.85 19.43
CA MET A 351 7.75 -4.25 19.07
C MET A 351 8.82 -4.42 17.99
N GLU A 352 9.72 -5.38 18.19
CA GLU A 352 10.74 -5.77 17.22
C GLU A 352 10.21 -6.84 16.27
N LEU A 353 10.31 -6.61 14.96
CA LEU A 353 9.94 -7.52 13.88
C LEU A 353 11.18 -7.83 13.00
N PRO A 354 11.20 -8.97 12.30
CA PRO A 354 10.23 -10.06 12.34
C PRO A 354 10.56 -11.16 13.34
N ASP A 355 11.79 -11.24 13.83
CA ASP A 355 12.32 -12.25 14.75
C ASP A 355 12.98 -11.59 15.97
N PRO A 356 13.00 -12.26 17.13
CA PRO A 356 13.64 -11.74 18.34
C PRO A 356 15.17 -11.66 18.14
N ASP A 357 15.73 -10.46 18.04
CA ASP A 357 17.16 -10.27 17.84
C ASP A 357 17.80 -9.37 18.93
N GLY A 358 17.37 -8.12 19.05
CA GLY A 358 17.85 -7.16 20.02
C GLY A 358 17.02 -7.15 21.32
N PHE A 359 15.69 -7.11 21.21
CA PHE A 359 14.78 -6.95 22.35
C PHE A 359 14.87 -8.02 23.44
N PRO A 360 15.25 -9.29 23.19
CA PRO A 360 15.52 -10.24 24.26
C PRO A 360 16.55 -9.76 25.31
N SER A 361 17.47 -8.90 24.93
CA SER A 361 18.50 -8.34 25.84
C SER A 361 17.91 -7.36 26.87
N LEU A 362 16.70 -6.83 26.64
CA LEU A 362 16.01 -5.91 27.58
C LEU A 362 15.82 -6.52 28.96
N VAL A 363 15.63 -7.85 29.08
CA VAL A 363 15.53 -8.53 30.39
C VAL A 363 16.80 -8.31 31.23
N ALA A 364 17.97 -8.48 30.66
CA ALA A 364 19.23 -8.25 31.36
C ALA A 364 19.44 -6.77 31.66
N MET A 365 19.08 -5.91 30.70
CA MET A 365 19.27 -4.44 30.84
C MET A 365 18.36 -3.81 31.89
N VAL A 366 17.16 -4.35 32.11
CA VAL A 366 16.31 -3.92 33.23
C VAL A 366 16.89 -4.39 34.55
N LYS A 367 17.36 -5.65 34.64
CA LYS A 367 17.95 -6.20 35.85
C LYS A 367 19.23 -5.46 36.32
N ASP A 368 20.02 -4.96 35.36
CA ASP A 368 21.26 -4.20 35.67
C ASP A 368 21.06 -2.68 35.67
N GLY A 369 19.80 -2.20 35.52
CA GLY A 369 19.43 -0.78 35.63
C GLY A 369 19.76 0.10 34.42
N ARG A 370 20.15 -0.47 33.27
CA ARG A 370 20.41 0.28 32.03
C ARG A 370 19.12 0.70 31.30
N VAL A 371 18.01 0.01 31.56
CA VAL A 371 16.67 0.32 31.05
C VAL A 371 15.71 0.34 32.23
N ALA A 372 14.84 1.33 32.31
CA ALA A 372 13.78 1.35 33.32
C ALA A 372 12.68 0.34 32.95
N GLU A 373 12.24 -0.49 33.92
CA GLU A 373 11.13 -1.43 33.68
C GLU A 373 9.84 -0.71 33.23
N ALA A 374 9.64 0.54 33.67
CA ALA A 374 8.53 1.39 33.24
C ALA A 374 8.51 1.67 31.72
N ASP A 375 9.66 1.67 31.06
CA ASP A 375 9.73 1.83 29.60
C ASP A 375 9.26 0.56 28.88
N VAL A 376 9.64 -0.61 29.40
CA VAL A 376 9.14 -1.91 28.95
C VAL A 376 7.63 -1.99 29.20
N ASP A 377 7.16 -1.62 30.40
CA ASP A 377 5.74 -1.65 30.75
C ASP A 377 4.89 -0.79 29.83
N ARG A 378 5.39 0.38 29.44
CA ARG A 378 4.71 1.29 28.52
C ARG A 378 4.51 0.67 27.13
N ALA A 379 5.51 -0.02 26.60
CA ALA A 379 5.43 -0.73 25.31
C ALA A 379 4.50 -1.95 25.40
N VAL A 380 4.65 -2.77 26.45
CA VAL A 380 3.80 -3.96 26.70
C VAL A 380 2.33 -3.56 26.83
N LEU A 381 2.02 -2.48 27.55
CA LEU A 381 0.65 -2.00 27.71
C LEU A 381 -0.01 -1.71 26.35
N ARG A 382 0.73 -1.14 25.39
CA ARG A 382 0.23 -0.88 24.03
C ARG A 382 -0.02 -2.18 23.27
N VAL A 383 0.86 -3.16 23.37
CA VAL A 383 0.69 -4.49 22.76
C VAL A 383 -0.52 -5.21 23.35
N LEU A 384 -0.68 -5.22 24.68
CA LEU A 384 -1.84 -5.85 25.34
C LEU A 384 -3.15 -5.18 24.93
N ARG A 385 -3.18 -3.85 24.85
CA ARG A 385 -4.35 -3.11 24.33
C ARG A 385 -4.69 -3.51 22.90
N ALA A 386 -3.69 -3.68 22.03
CA ALA A 386 -3.90 -4.19 20.66
C ALA A 386 -4.58 -5.57 20.68
N LYS A 387 -4.09 -6.51 21.51
CA LYS A 387 -4.67 -7.86 21.62
C LYS A 387 -6.12 -7.84 22.11
N PHE A 388 -6.45 -6.99 23.08
CA PHE A 388 -7.84 -6.82 23.54
C PHE A 388 -8.72 -6.15 22.49
N LEU A 389 -8.24 -5.10 21.83
CA LEU A 389 -8.96 -4.41 20.75
C LEU A 389 -9.17 -5.30 19.51
N ALA A 390 -8.29 -6.25 19.26
CA ALA A 390 -8.46 -7.28 18.23
C ALA A 390 -9.46 -8.38 18.61
N GLY A 391 -9.93 -8.42 19.88
CA GLY A 391 -10.85 -9.44 20.40
C GLY A 391 -10.22 -10.81 20.59
N LEU A 392 -8.88 -10.89 20.70
CA LEU A 392 -8.15 -12.16 20.78
C LEU A 392 -8.43 -12.96 22.04
N PHE A 393 -8.79 -12.33 23.16
CA PHE A 393 -9.13 -13.02 24.40
C PHE A 393 -10.52 -13.65 24.36
N GLU A 394 -11.41 -13.12 23.54
CA GLU A 394 -12.79 -13.61 23.34
C GLU A 394 -12.89 -14.59 22.17
N GLN A 395 -12.10 -14.37 21.11
CA GLN A 395 -12.14 -15.15 19.87
C GLN A 395 -10.72 -15.39 19.34
N PRO A 396 -9.92 -16.25 20.00
CA PRO A 396 -8.54 -16.52 19.57
C PRO A 396 -8.46 -17.43 18.33
N PHE A 397 -9.53 -18.15 18.00
CA PHE A 397 -9.54 -19.19 16.95
C PHE A 397 -10.28 -18.72 15.71
N ALA A 398 -9.84 -19.22 14.56
CA ALA A 398 -10.46 -19.03 13.24
C ALA A 398 -11.14 -20.34 12.78
N ASP A 399 -12.03 -20.22 11.81
CA ASP A 399 -12.75 -21.35 11.19
C ASP A 399 -12.23 -21.60 9.78
N ALA A 400 -11.69 -22.79 9.53
CA ALA A 400 -11.10 -23.16 8.26
C ALA A 400 -12.11 -23.15 7.09
N ASP A 401 -13.36 -23.55 7.35
CA ASP A 401 -14.42 -23.56 6.34
C ASP A 401 -14.84 -22.12 5.97
N VAL A 402 -14.80 -21.20 6.95
CA VAL A 402 -15.04 -19.76 6.70
C VAL A 402 -13.90 -19.19 5.87
N ALA A 403 -12.64 -19.52 6.20
CA ALA A 403 -11.48 -19.05 5.44
C ALA A 403 -11.54 -19.49 3.97
N GLU A 404 -11.85 -20.76 3.70
CA GLU A 404 -12.00 -21.26 2.32
C GLU A 404 -13.13 -20.57 1.56
N LYS A 405 -14.28 -20.37 2.21
CA LYS A 405 -15.47 -19.74 1.60
C LYS A 405 -15.31 -18.23 1.37
N THR A 406 -14.49 -17.55 2.19
CA THR A 406 -14.27 -16.10 2.10
C THR A 406 -13.22 -15.76 1.04
N THR A 407 -12.28 -16.68 0.76
CA THR A 407 -11.13 -16.42 -0.10
C THR A 407 -11.51 -16.36 -1.57
N ASN A 408 -11.11 -15.28 -2.26
CA ASN A 408 -11.18 -15.08 -3.73
C ASN A 408 -12.54 -15.45 -4.35
N THR A 409 -13.61 -15.00 -3.72
CA THR A 409 -14.98 -15.28 -4.15
C THR A 409 -15.29 -14.65 -5.52
N PRO A 410 -16.33 -15.10 -6.25
CA PRO A 410 -16.77 -14.42 -7.47
C PRO A 410 -17.06 -12.92 -7.27
N ALA A 411 -17.56 -12.51 -6.09
CA ALA A 411 -17.78 -11.11 -5.75
C ALA A 411 -16.45 -10.34 -5.63
N HIS A 412 -15.42 -10.94 -5.03
CA HIS A 412 -14.08 -10.35 -4.94
C HIS A 412 -13.43 -10.23 -6.33
N GLN A 413 -13.56 -11.25 -7.17
CA GLN A 413 -13.07 -11.23 -8.56
C GLN A 413 -13.75 -10.13 -9.39
N ALA A 414 -15.05 -9.88 -9.20
CA ALA A 414 -15.75 -8.79 -9.85
C ALA A 414 -15.19 -7.42 -9.44
N VAL A 415 -14.82 -7.23 -8.17
CA VAL A 415 -14.15 -5.99 -7.71
C VAL A 415 -12.73 -5.90 -8.26
N ALA A 416 -11.99 -7.01 -8.37
CA ALA A 416 -10.67 -7.03 -9.00
C ALA A 416 -10.74 -6.62 -10.48
N LEU A 417 -11.73 -7.09 -11.21
CA LEU A 417 -11.97 -6.67 -12.60
C LEU A 417 -12.39 -5.20 -12.71
N GLU A 418 -13.27 -4.70 -11.81
CA GLU A 418 -13.60 -3.27 -11.74
C GLU A 418 -12.35 -2.41 -11.51
N ALA A 419 -11.50 -2.81 -10.58
CA ALA A 419 -10.25 -2.13 -10.28
C ALA A 419 -9.31 -2.11 -11.48
N ALA A 420 -9.10 -3.24 -12.14
CA ALA A 420 -8.27 -3.34 -13.33
C ALA A 420 -8.78 -2.44 -14.48
N ARG A 421 -10.09 -2.44 -14.75
CA ARG A 421 -10.72 -1.57 -15.76
C ARG A 421 -10.50 -0.08 -15.47
N LYS A 422 -10.64 0.33 -14.20
CA LYS A 422 -10.51 1.74 -13.78
C LYS A 422 -9.05 2.21 -13.65
N SER A 423 -8.09 1.28 -13.49
CA SER A 423 -6.67 1.62 -13.30
C SER A 423 -5.92 1.89 -14.60
N ILE A 424 -6.37 1.33 -15.74
CA ILE A 424 -5.68 1.44 -17.02
C ILE A 424 -5.82 2.85 -17.58
N VAL A 425 -4.67 3.43 -17.97
CA VAL A 425 -4.55 4.81 -18.47
C VAL A 425 -4.26 4.81 -19.96
N LEU A 426 -5.07 5.49 -20.75
CA LEU A 426 -4.79 5.74 -22.17
C LEU A 426 -3.86 6.96 -22.29
N LEU A 427 -2.59 6.72 -22.63
CA LEU A 427 -1.56 7.77 -22.72
C LEU A 427 -1.52 8.45 -24.09
N LYS A 428 -1.87 7.71 -25.15
CA LYS A 428 -1.86 8.21 -26.52
C LYS A 428 -2.88 7.47 -27.38
N ASN A 429 -3.56 8.18 -28.30
CA ASN A 429 -4.48 7.56 -29.26
C ASN A 429 -4.62 8.41 -30.53
N GLU A 430 -3.58 8.42 -31.36
CA GLU A 430 -3.57 9.16 -32.63
C GLU A 430 -4.48 8.48 -33.66
N ALA A 431 -5.12 9.30 -34.49
CA ALA A 431 -6.00 8.86 -35.58
C ALA A 431 -7.08 7.86 -35.13
N ARG A 432 -7.46 7.85 -33.84
CA ARG A 432 -8.40 6.88 -33.25
C ARG A 432 -7.99 5.44 -33.55
N THR A 433 -6.70 5.13 -33.36
CA THR A 433 -6.16 3.77 -33.51
C THR A 433 -6.86 2.78 -32.60
N LEU A 434 -7.25 3.20 -31.40
CA LEU A 434 -8.12 2.49 -30.46
C LEU A 434 -9.51 3.16 -30.39
N PRO A 435 -10.57 2.40 -30.13
CA PRO A 435 -10.60 0.94 -29.99
C PRO A 435 -10.43 0.21 -31.33
N LEU A 436 -9.93 -1.04 -31.28
CA LEU A 436 -9.83 -1.94 -32.42
C LEU A 436 -11.21 -2.38 -32.90
N ASP A 437 -11.46 -2.36 -34.21
CA ASP A 437 -12.72 -2.86 -34.78
C ASP A 437 -12.59 -4.35 -35.17
N ARG A 438 -13.21 -5.23 -34.41
CA ARG A 438 -13.24 -6.70 -34.65
C ARG A 438 -13.70 -7.07 -36.08
N ARG A 439 -14.56 -6.27 -36.69
CA ARG A 439 -15.09 -6.54 -38.04
C ARG A 439 -14.07 -6.27 -39.15
N ARG A 440 -13.05 -5.45 -38.88
CA ARG A 440 -11.98 -5.10 -39.82
C ARG A 440 -10.73 -5.94 -39.66
N LEU A 441 -10.57 -6.60 -38.50
CA LEU A 441 -9.41 -7.41 -38.19
C LEU A 441 -9.67 -8.86 -38.55
N LYS A 442 -8.75 -9.47 -39.30
CA LYS A 442 -8.68 -10.92 -39.55
C LYS A 442 -7.64 -11.57 -38.64
N THR A 443 -6.52 -10.91 -38.45
CA THR A 443 -5.42 -11.42 -37.65
C THR A 443 -4.83 -10.27 -36.82
N LEU A 444 -4.68 -10.51 -35.50
CA LEU A 444 -3.99 -9.60 -34.58
C LEU A 444 -2.75 -10.29 -34.03
N ALA A 445 -1.59 -9.64 -34.12
CA ALA A 445 -0.38 -10.10 -33.48
C ALA A 445 -0.27 -9.53 -32.07
N VAL A 446 -0.07 -10.37 -31.07
CA VAL A 446 0.23 -10.00 -29.67
C VAL A 446 1.69 -10.39 -29.44
N ILE A 447 2.55 -9.38 -29.31
CA ILE A 447 4.00 -9.55 -29.24
C ILE A 447 4.49 -8.95 -27.92
N GLY A 448 5.48 -9.54 -27.32
CA GLY A 448 6.17 -8.95 -26.18
C GLY A 448 6.32 -9.88 -24.97
N PRO A 449 7.28 -9.60 -24.09
CA PRO A 449 7.63 -10.45 -22.96
C PRO A 449 6.51 -10.54 -21.90
N ASN A 450 5.69 -9.49 -21.78
CA ASN A 450 4.63 -9.41 -20.77
C ASN A 450 3.24 -9.80 -21.32
N ALA A 451 3.19 -10.38 -22.54
CA ALA A 451 1.92 -10.85 -23.11
C ALA A 451 1.40 -12.11 -22.46
N TYR A 452 2.30 -12.98 -22.02
CA TYR A 452 2.01 -14.25 -21.36
C TYR A 452 2.44 -14.23 -19.90
N GLY A 453 1.69 -14.91 -19.04
CA GLY A 453 1.85 -14.88 -17.58
C GLY A 453 1.06 -13.74 -16.93
N VAL A 454 0.68 -13.97 -15.68
CA VAL A 454 -0.07 -12.98 -14.87
C VAL A 454 0.93 -12.16 -14.09
N HIS A 455 1.03 -10.87 -14.40
CA HIS A 455 1.90 -9.93 -13.73
C HIS A 455 1.16 -9.26 -12.56
N LEU A 456 1.55 -9.63 -11.34
CA LEU A 456 0.90 -9.18 -10.11
C LEU A 456 1.67 -8.05 -9.40
N GLY A 457 2.98 -7.91 -9.67
CA GLY A 457 3.85 -6.98 -8.94
C GLY A 457 4.37 -7.56 -7.62
N GLY A 458 5.10 -6.73 -6.87
CA GLY A 458 5.62 -7.08 -5.54
C GLY A 458 4.52 -7.28 -4.50
N TYR A 459 4.88 -7.92 -3.38
CA TYR A 459 3.93 -8.19 -2.29
C TYR A 459 2.63 -8.84 -2.77
N SER A 460 2.74 -9.87 -3.61
CA SER A 460 1.64 -10.66 -4.13
C SER A 460 1.90 -12.16 -3.98
N ARG A 461 0.85 -12.96 -4.10
CA ARG A 461 0.93 -14.43 -4.16
C ARG A 461 -0.03 -14.95 -5.23
N ASP A 462 0.22 -16.18 -5.68
CA ASP A 462 -0.64 -16.84 -6.66
C ASP A 462 -2.11 -16.89 -6.14
N PRO A 463 -3.03 -16.21 -6.86
CA PRO A 463 -4.45 -16.22 -6.50
C PRO A 463 -5.15 -17.55 -6.85
N GLY A 464 -4.43 -18.54 -7.39
CA GLY A 464 -4.99 -19.77 -7.93
C GLY A 464 -5.78 -19.57 -9.23
N ARG A 465 -6.00 -18.31 -9.64
CA ARG A 465 -6.67 -17.90 -10.86
C ARG A 465 -6.18 -16.52 -11.28
N GLY A 466 -5.73 -16.40 -12.50
CA GLY A 466 -5.37 -15.12 -13.11
C GLY A 466 -5.53 -15.17 -14.62
N ILE A 467 -5.79 -14.02 -15.22
CA ILE A 467 -5.99 -13.86 -16.67
C ILE A 467 -4.83 -13.04 -17.23
N ASP A 468 -3.97 -13.68 -18.02
CA ASP A 468 -2.90 -12.97 -18.72
C ASP A 468 -3.41 -12.13 -19.91
N VAL A 469 -2.56 -11.25 -20.41
CA VAL A 469 -2.92 -10.31 -21.48
C VAL A 469 -3.30 -11.04 -22.77
N LEU A 470 -2.55 -12.09 -23.13
CA LEU A 470 -2.80 -12.87 -24.34
C LEU A 470 -4.14 -13.59 -24.29
N PHE A 471 -4.49 -14.18 -23.14
CA PHE A 471 -5.78 -14.83 -22.94
C PHE A 471 -6.93 -13.81 -22.98
N GLY A 472 -6.80 -12.68 -22.26
CA GLY A 472 -7.80 -11.62 -22.25
C GLY A 472 -8.08 -11.03 -23.63
N ILE A 473 -7.01 -10.76 -24.42
CA ILE A 473 -7.15 -10.30 -25.80
C ILE A 473 -7.86 -11.34 -26.67
N ARG A 474 -7.53 -12.64 -26.53
CA ARG A 474 -8.22 -13.71 -27.28
C ARG A 474 -9.70 -13.77 -26.95
N ALA A 475 -10.04 -13.69 -25.67
CA ALA A 475 -11.43 -13.71 -25.22
C ALA A 475 -12.20 -12.49 -25.76
N ALA A 476 -11.65 -11.30 -25.66
CA ALA A 476 -12.28 -10.07 -26.15
C ALA A 476 -12.36 -10.00 -27.67
N ALA A 477 -11.38 -10.51 -28.39
CA ALA A 477 -11.37 -10.54 -29.87
C ALA A 477 -12.51 -11.44 -30.45
N GLY A 478 -12.87 -12.49 -29.74
CA GLY A 478 -13.84 -13.48 -30.17
C GLY A 478 -13.31 -14.39 -31.29
N SER A 479 -14.13 -15.33 -31.76
CA SER A 479 -13.74 -16.34 -32.75
C SER A 479 -13.48 -15.79 -34.17
N GLY A 480 -13.88 -14.54 -34.43
CA GLY A 480 -13.74 -13.92 -35.77
C GLY A 480 -12.35 -13.35 -36.04
N VAL A 481 -11.51 -13.19 -35.01
CA VAL A 481 -10.16 -12.63 -35.13
C VAL A 481 -9.12 -13.67 -34.72
N ARG A 482 -8.21 -14.01 -35.62
CA ARG A 482 -7.09 -14.91 -35.33
C ARG A 482 -6.03 -14.18 -34.53
N ILE A 483 -5.70 -14.68 -33.34
CA ILE A 483 -4.60 -14.16 -32.52
C ILE A 483 -3.35 -14.99 -32.79
N VAL A 484 -2.25 -14.32 -33.17
CA VAL A 484 -0.90 -14.90 -33.27
C VAL A 484 0.02 -14.26 -32.24
N HIS A 485 0.98 -15.03 -31.70
CA HIS A 485 1.82 -14.59 -30.61
C HIS A 485 3.30 -14.92 -30.85
N ALA A 486 4.20 -14.07 -30.36
CA ALA A 486 5.61 -14.33 -30.17
C ALA A 486 6.15 -13.51 -28.99
N GLU A 487 7.10 -14.06 -28.24
CA GLU A 487 7.70 -13.40 -27.07
C GLU A 487 8.49 -12.13 -27.44
N GLY A 488 9.16 -12.12 -28.60
CA GLY A 488 9.92 -10.99 -29.12
C GLY A 488 11.24 -10.73 -28.39
N VAL A 489 11.22 -10.57 -27.10
CA VAL A 489 12.40 -10.47 -26.22
C VAL A 489 12.09 -11.08 -24.86
N ARG A 490 13.12 -11.43 -24.09
CA ARG A 490 13.05 -11.65 -22.66
C ARG A 490 13.64 -10.46 -21.92
N ILE A 491 12.95 -9.99 -20.87
CA ILE A 491 13.48 -8.97 -19.97
C ILE A 491 14.59 -9.59 -19.10
N THR A 492 14.32 -10.79 -18.55
CA THR A 492 15.26 -11.60 -17.78
C THR A 492 15.40 -12.99 -18.40
N GLU A 493 16.56 -13.64 -18.24
CA GLU A 493 16.80 -14.98 -18.79
C GLU A 493 15.95 -16.07 -18.12
N HIS A 494 15.52 -15.86 -16.89
CA HIS A 494 14.58 -16.69 -16.17
C HIS A 494 13.21 -16.02 -16.10
N ASP A 495 12.20 -16.78 -15.76
CA ASP A 495 10.84 -16.25 -15.56
C ASP A 495 10.83 -15.23 -14.41
N ALA A 496 9.98 -14.23 -14.51
CA ALA A 496 9.86 -13.18 -13.52
C ALA A 496 9.60 -13.77 -12.12
N ASN A 497 10.40 -13.36 -11.14
CA ASN A 497 10.30 -13.85 -9.77
C ASN A 497 10.74 -12.77 -8.79
N TRP A 498 9.81 -12.25 -8.02
CA TRP A 498 10.06 -11.24 -7.01
C TRP A 498 11.08 -11.68 -5.94
N ASN A 499 11.12 -12.98 -5.60
CA ASN A 499 12.01 -13.54 -4.58
C ASN A 499 13.38 -14.03 -5.13
N ALA A 500 13.66 -13.85 -6.43
CA ALA A 500 14.95 -14.30 -6.98
C ALA A 500 16.09 -13.42 -6.47
N ASP A 501 17.09 -14.00 -5.81
CA ASP A 501 18.26 -13.25 -5.31
C ASP A 501 19.06 -12.61 -6.45
N LYS A 502 19.20 -13.30 -7.56
CA LYS A 502 20.00 -12.83 -8.70
C LYS A 502 19.15 -12.60 -9.94
N VAL A 503 19.24 -11.39 -10.48
CA VAL A 503 18.62 -11.02 -11.76
C VAL A 503 19.66 -11.10 -12.88
N VAL A 504 19.35 -11.85 -13.92
CA VAL A 504 20.13 -11.90 -15.16
C VAL A 504 19.28 -11.36 -16.28
N LEU A 505 19.68 -10.21 -16.84
CA LEU A 505 18.98 -9.59 -17.96
C LEU A 505 19.04 -10.47 -19.20
N GLY A 506 18.05 -10.32 -20.08
CA GLY A 506 17.93 -11.07 -21.32
C GLY A 506 19.17 -10.96 -22.21
N ASP A 507 19.68 -12.10 -22.69
CA ASP A 507 20.85 -12.16 -23.56
C ASP A 507 20.61 -11.43 -24.89
N PRO A 508 21.43 -10.43 -25.27
CA PRO A 508 21.20 -9.62 -26.47
C PRO A 508 21.20 -10.41 -27.78
N ALA A 509 21.98 -11.50 -27.88
CA ALA A 509 22.04 -12.28 -29.11
C ALA A 509 20.77 -13.14 -29.26
N LYS A 510 20.33 -13.77 -28.17
CA LYS A 510 19.07 -14.53 -28.16
C LYS A 510 17.87 -13.61 -28.39
N ASN A 511 17.86 -12.41 -27.79
CA ASN A 511 16.79 -11.45 -28.01
C ASN A 511 16.73 -10.96 -29.47
N ARG A 512 17.86 -10.74 -30.16
CA ARG A 512 17.85 -10.44 -31.61
C ARG A 512 17.24 -11.58 -32.44
N ALA A 513 17.50 -12.83 -32.09
CA ALA A 513 16.87 -13.97 -32.75
C ALA A 513 15.35 -14.01 -32.51
N ARG A 514 14.90 -13.79 -31.26
CA ARG A 514 13.46 -13.69 -30.91
C ARG A 514 12.76 -12.52 -31.64
N ILE A 515 13.42 -11.37 -31.78
CA ILE A 515 12.89 -10.23 -32.55
C ILE A 515 12.67 -10.64 -34.02
N THR A 516 13.62 -11.37 -34.62
CA THR A 516 13.48 -11.86 -35.99
C THR A 516 12.29 -12.79 -36.18
N GLU A 517 12.06 -13.72 -35.23
CA GLU A 517 10.89 -14.58 -35.20
C GLU A 517 9.61 -13.75 -35.07
N ALA A 518 9.55 -12.82 -34.12
CA ALA A 518 8.41 -11.95 -33.88
C ALA A 518 8.02 -11.12 -35.09
N VAL A 519 9.01 -10.59 -35.85
CA VAL A 519 8.78 -9.92 -37.13
C VAL A 519 8.12 -10.85 -38.15
N GLY A 520 8.58 -12.10 -38.24
CA GLY A 520 7.95 -13.13 -39.12
C GLY A 520 6.49 -13.42 -38.76
N VAL A 521 6.14 -13.41 -37.48
CA VAL A 521 4.76 -13.58 -36.99
C VAL A 521 3.94 -12.32 -37.27
N ALA A 522 4.44 -11.13 -36.91
CA ALA A 522 3.71 -9.87 -36.97
C ALA A 522 3.41 -9.41 -38.41
N ARG A 523 4.27 -9.72 -39.39
CA ARG A 523 4.03 -9.42 -40.82
C ARG A 523 2.73 -9.99 -41.37
N LYS A 524 2.23 -11.09 -40.80
CA LYS A 524 1.00 -11.78 -41.23
C LYS A 524 -0.26 -11.18 -40.60
N ALA A 525 -0.13 -10.21 -39.72
CA ALA A 525 -1.23 -9.58 -38.98
C ALA A 525 -1.68 -8.27 -39.64
N ASP A 526 -2.89 -7.84 -39.31
CA ASP A 526 -3.49 -6.57 -39.71
C ASP A 526 -3.06 -5.44 -38.78
N ALA A 527 -2.85 -5.78 -37.47
CA ALA A 527 -2.37 -4.87 -36.43
C ALA A 527 -1.50 -5.63 -35.39
N ILE A 528 -0.73 -4.90 -34.61
CA ILE A 528 0.21 -5.42 -33.62
C ILE A 528 -0.11 -4.79 -32.25
N VAL A 529 -0.36 -5.62 -31.24
CA VAL A 529 -0.34 -5.22 -29.84
C VAL A 529 1.00 -5.65 -29.25
N LEU A 530 1.77 -4.69 -28.77
CA LEU A 530 3.11 -4.88 -28.24
C LEU A 530 3.06 -4.69 -26.71
N VAL A 531 3.24 -5.78 -25.95
CA VAL A 531 3.14 -5.81 -24.49
C VAL A 531 4.55 -5.83 -23.90
N ILE A 532 4.97 -4.70 -23.35
CA ILE A 532 6.36 -4.44 -22.90
C ILE A 532 6.37 -3.72 -21.55
N GLY A 533 7.55 -3.54 -20.96
CA GLY A 533 7.70 -2.78 -19.70
C GLY A 533 8.76 -3.37 -18.76
N THR A 534 8.41 -3.52 -17.48
CA THR A 534 9.24 -4.20 -16.47
C THR A 534 8.59 -5.52 -16.06
N ASN A 535 9.26 -6.27 -15.19
CA ASN A 535 8.68 -7.44 -14.54
C ASN A 535 9.04 -7.45 -13.04
N GLU A 536 8.49 -8.39 -12.30
CA GLU A 536 8.65 -8.52 -10.86
C GLU A 536 10.09 -8.76 -10.40
N SER A 537 11.00 -9.13 -11.30
CA SER A 537 12.43 -9.21 -10.99
C SER A 537 13.16 -7.88 -11.14
N THR A 538 12.62 -6.93 -11.91
CA THR A 538 13.28 -5.66 -12.26
C THR A 538 12.61 -4.43 -11.66
N SER A 539 11.45 -4.59 -10.99
CA SER A 539 10.76 -3.56 -10.21
C SER A 539 10.31 -4.19 -8.90
N ARG A 540 11.07 -3.97 -7.83
CA ARG A 540 10.87 -4.62 -6.53
C ARG A 540 11.73 -3.96 -5.45
N GLU A 541 11.51 -4.34 -4.19
CA GLU A 541 12.35 -3.93 -3.07
C GLU A 541 13.79 -4.47 -3.24
N ALA A 542 14.77 -3.59 -3.08
CA ALA A 542 16.19 -3.95 -3.04
C ALA A 542 16.65 -4.06 -1.58
N TRP A 543 16.68 -5.28 -1.02
CA TRP A 543 17.03 -5.49 0.40
C TRP A 543 18.46 -5.98 0.63
N SER A 544 19.23 -6.27 -0.41
CA SER A 544 20.63 -6.68 -0.32
C SER A 544 21.37 -6.48 -1.64
N ASP A 545 22.70 -6.54 -1.62
CA ASP A 545 23.56 -6.43 -2.81
C ASP A 545 23.27 -7.50 -3.88
N SER A 546 22.69 -8.62 -3.49
CA SER A 546 22.27 -9.68 -4.41
C SER A 546 20.82 -9.58 -4.84
N HIS A 547 19.97 -8.85 -4.10
CA HIS A 547 18.56 -8.68 -4.38
C HIS A 547 18.25 -7.22 -4.77
N LEU A 548 18.59 -6.87 -6.00
CA LEU A 548 18.46 -5.52 -6.54
C LEU A 548 17.05 -5.28 -7.13
N GLY A 549 16.58 -4.05 -7.09
CA GLY A 549 15.28 -3.62 -7.63
C GLY A 549 15.29 -2.16 -8.12
N ASP A 550 16.22 -1.35 -7.60
CA ASP A 550 16.45 0.02 -8.02
C ASP A 550 17.18 0.06 -9.37
N VAL A 551 16.97 1.12 -10.14
CA VAL A 551 17.56 1.26 -11.47
C VAL A 551 18.27 2.60 -11.62
N ALA A 552 19.37 2.60 -12.37
CA ALA A 552 20.09 3.81 -12.73
C ALA A 552 19.46 4.53 -13.95
N ASP A 553 18.79 3.80 -14.84
CA ASP A 553 18.14 4.31 -16.05
C ASP A 553 16.69 3.84 -16.14
N LEU A 554 15.81 4.74 -16.59
CA LEU A 554 14.38 4.51 -16.72
C LEU A 554 13.96 4.07 -18.14
N SER A 555 14.89 3.78 -19.02
CA SER A 555 14.60 3.29 -20.37
C SER A 555 14.13 1.82 -20.35
N LEU A 556 13.59 1.36 -21.48
CA LEU A 556 13.20 -0.03 -21.68
C LEU A 556 14.44 -0.94 -21.66
N MET A 557 14.46 -1.93 -20.77
CA MET A 557 15.55 -2.90 -20.62
C MET A 557 15.55 -3.97 -21.72
N SER A 558 16.68 -4.65 -21.91
CA SER A 558 16.80 -5.94 -22.63
C SER A 558 16.27 -5.93 -24.07
N GLN A 559 16.73 -4.98 -24.90
CA GLN A 559 16.39 -4.87 -26.33
C GLN A 559 14.90 -4.66 -26.63
N GLN A 560 14.07 -4.27 -25.65
CA GLN A 560 12.67 -3.92 -25.91
C GLN A 560 12.55 -2.72 -26.87
N GLY A 561 13.46 -1.74 -26.82
CA GLY A 561 13.53 -0.63 -27.76
C GLY A 561 13.79 -1.09 -29.20
N ASP A 562 14.65 -2.11 -29.40
CA ASP A 562 14.89 -2.73 -30.71
C ASP A 562 13.64 -3.46 -31.21
N LEU A 563 12.91 -4.15 -30.32
CA LEU A 563 11.65 -4.80 -30.65
C LEU A 563 10.60 -3.77 -31.10
N VAL A 564 10.43 -2.65 -30.39
CA VAL A 564 9.53 -1.55 -30.80
C VAL A 564 9.88 -1.06 -32.21
N THR A 565 11.16 -0.80 -32.44
CA THR A 565 11.64 -0.34 -33.74
C THR A 565 11.36 -1.35 -34.85
N ALA A 566 11.63 -2.63 -34.61
CA ALA A 566 11.37 -3.70 -35.57
C ALA A 566 9.87 -3.85 -35.90
N MET A 567 9.00 -3.72 -34.92
CA MET A 567 7.53 -3.78 -35.14
C MET A 567 7.03 -2.57 -35.95
N LEU A 568 7.51 -1.37 -35.66
CA LEU A 568 7.17 -0.16 -36.42
C LEU A 568 7.62 -0.23 -37.88
N GLN A 569 8.75 -0.86 -38.17
CA GLN A 569 9.27 -1.05 -39.56
C GLN A 569 8.38 -1.97 -40.40
N ILE A 570 7.48 -2.76 -39.82
CA ILE A 570 6.55 -3.59 -40.56
C ILE A 570 5.50 -2.74 -41.30
N GLY A 571 5.24 -1.49 -40.84
CA GLY A 571 4.28 -0.57 -41.42
C GLY A 571 2.81 -0.89 -41.12
N LYS A 572 2.52 -1.70 -40.09
CA LYS A 572 1.19 -1.95 -39.59
C LYS A 572 0.90 -1.06 -38.37
N PRO A 573 -0.38 -0.83 -38.00
CA PRO A 573 -0.72 -0.17 -36.74
C PRO A 573 -0.11 -0.92 -35.54
N VAL A 574 0.64 -0.21 -34.70
CA VAL A 574 1.23 -0.74 -33.48
C VAL A 574 0.58 -0.07 -32.27
N ILE A 575 0.08 -0.88 -31.34
CA ILE A 575 -0.45 -0.46 -30.05
C ILE A 575 0.52 -0.94 -28.99
N VAL A 576 0.99 -0.08 -28.10
CA VAL A 576 1.80 -0.48 -26.95
C VAL A 576 0.93 -0.57 -25.72
N VAL A 577 1.05 -1.68 -25.00
CA VAL A 577 0.52 -1.90 -23.65
C VAL A 577 1.72 -2.02 -22.72
N LEU A 578 1.85 -1.08 -21.79
CA LEU A 578 2.90 -1.07 -20.78
C LEU A 578 2.43 -1.86 -19.56
N ILE A 579 3.21 -2.85 -19.16
CA ILE A 579 3.07 -3.59 -17.89
C ILE A 579 4.34 -3.31 -17.08
N ASN A 580 4.24 -2.49 -16.06
CA ASN A 580 5.42 -2.06 -15.29
C ASN A 580 5.07 -1.54 -13.89
N GLY A 581 6.06 -1.58 -12.99
CA GLY A 581 5.93 -1.06 -11.62
C GLY A 581 6.39 0.39 -11.45
N ARG A 582 6.94 1.04 -12.50
CA ARG A 582 7.50 2.40 -12.42
C ARG A 582 7.29 3.20 -13.69
N PRO A 583 7.19 4.55 -13.61
CA PRO A 583 7.21 5.40 -14.80
C PRO A 583 8.49 5.21 -15.62
N LEU A 584 8.36 4.96 -16.91
CA LEU A 584 9.49 4.76 -17.83
C LEU A 584 9.77 6.03 -18.64
N ALA A 585 11.05 6.27 -18.94
CA ALA A 585 11.50 7.29 -19.88
C ALA A 585 11.52 6.71 -21.29
N ILE A 586 10.42 6.88 -22.04
CA ILE A 586 10.18 6.25 -23.36
C ILE A 586 9.82 7.26 -24.45
N PRO A 587 10.62 8.31 -24.68
CA PRO A 587 10.30 9.37 -25.65
C PRO A 587 10.10 8.83 -27.06
N ASP A 588 10.84 7.80 -27.49
CA ASP A 588 10.70 7.20 -28.83
C ASP A 588 9.37 6.49 -29.00
N VAL A 589 8.90 5.75 -27.98
CA VAL A 589 7.57 5.13 -27.98
C VAL A 589 6.49 6.21 -28.05
N ALA A 590 6.61 7.23 -27.20
CA ALA A 590 5.68 8.35 -27.18
C ALA A 590 5.61 9.12 -28.51
N ALA A 591 6.72 9.27 -29.21
CA ALA A 591 6.77 9.97 -30.50
C ALA A 591 6.21 9.13 -31.65
N ARG A 592 6.60 7.85 -31.73
CA ARG A 592 6.45 7.00 -32.93
C ARG A 592 5.25 6.06 -32.91
N VAL A 593 4.79 5.63 -31.72
CA VAL A 593 3.68 4.69 -31.58
C VAL A 593 2.36 5.45 -31.57
N PRO A 594 1.35 5.07 -32.38
CA PRO A 594 0.08 5.81 -32.46
C PRO A 594 -0.84 5.62 -31.27
N ALA A 595 -0.75 4.50 -30.51
CA ALA A 595 -1.56 4.27 -29.33
C ALA A 595 -0.75 3.61 -28.21
N VAL A 596 -0.88 4.14 -26.99
CA VAL A 596 -0.15 3.68 -25.79
C VAL A 596 -1.10 3.60 -24.61
N LEU A 597 -1.16 2.44 -23.98
CA LEU A 597 -1.85 2.16 -22.72
C LEU A 597 -0.82 1.91 -21.62
N GLU A 598 -1.05 2.48 -20.44
CA GLU A 598 -0.34 2.15 -19.19
C GLU A 598 -1.27 1.32 -18.31
N ALA A 599 -0.86 0.11 -17.99
CA ALA A 599 -1.68 -0.81 -17.20
C ALA A 599 -1.07 -1.11 -15.82
N TRP A 600 0.15 -0.65 -15.55
CA TRP A 600 0.91 -1.02 -14.34
C TRP A 600 1.02 -2.55 -14.21
N TYR A 601 1.04 -3.09 -12.98
CA TYR A 601 0.73 -4.50 -12.72
C TYR A 601 -0.76 -4.58 -12.38
N PRO A 602 -1.62 -5.06 -13.29
CA PRO A 602 -3.06 -4.82 -13.23
C PRO A 602 -3.84 -5.86 -12.40
N GLY A 603 -3.14 -6.72 -11.64
CA GLY A 603 -3.74 -7.75 -10.82
C GLY A 603 -4.30 -8.95 -11.59
N GLN A 604 -5.02 -9.83 -10.88
CA GLN A 604 -5.46 -11.13 -11.42
C GLN A 604 -6.42 -11.06 -12.61
N GLU A 605 -7.16 -9.96 -12.78
CA GLU A 605 -8.12 -9.77 -13.89
C GLU A 605 -7.58 -8.78 -14.95
N GLY A 606 -6.30 -8.47 -14.91
CA GLY A 606 -5.67 -7.48 -15.80
C GLY A 606 -5.81 -7.79 -17.27
N GLY A 607 -5.63 -9.06 -17.67
CA GLY A 607 -5.79 -9.47 -19.06
C GLY A 607 -7.20 -9.26 -19.60
N THR A 608 -8.23 -9.55 -18.80
CA THR A 608 -9.64 -9.28 -19.15
C THR A 608 -9.84 -7.78 -19.40
N ALA A 609 -9.42 -6.92 -18.47
CA ALA A 609 -9.59 -5.48 -18.58
C ALA A 609 -8.85 -4.89 -19.80
N ILE A 610 -7.62 -5.33 -20.07
CA ILE A 610 -6.84 -4.90 -21.24
C ILE A 610 -7.53 -5.30 -22.53
N GLY A 611 -8.00 -6.56 -22.61
CA GLY A 611 -8.74 -7.05 -23.79
C GLY A 611 -9.98 -6.21 -24.07
N GLU A 612 -10.82 -5.96 -23.08
CA GLU A 612 -12.05 -5.16 -23.18
C GLU A 612 -11.78 -3.71 -23.62
N ILE A 613 -10.71 -3.09 -23.05
CA ILE A 613 -10.33 -1.73 -23.43
C ILE A 613 -9.82 -1.70 -24.86
N LEU A 614 -8.95 -2.62 -25.29
CA LEU A 614 -8.43 -2.66 -26.65
C LEU A 614 -9.54 -2.73 -27.71
N PHE A 615 -10.63 -3.44 -27.43
CA PHE A 615 -11.76 -3.59 -28.36
C PHE A 615 -12.93 -2.63 -28.06
N GLY A 616 -12.83 -1.75 -27.06
CA GLY A 616 -13.80 -0.72 -26.77
C GLY A 616 -15.07 -1.18 -26.06
N ASP A 617 -15.07 -2.38 -25.48
CA ASP A 617 -16.14 -2.88 -24.59
C ASP A 617 -16.15 -2.05 -23.29
N VAL A 618 -14.96 -1.57 -22.87
CA VAL A 618 -14.75 -0.65 -21.76
C VAL A 618 -14.03 0.60 -22.28
N ASN A 619 -14.47 1.76 -21.82
CA ASN A 619 -13.81 3.04 -22.09
C ASN A 619 -12.76 3.29 -21.00
N PRO A 620 -11.46 3.48 -21.33
CA PRO A 620 -10.44 3.79 -20.33
C PRO A 620 -10.73 5.11 -19.62
N GLY A 621 -10.56 5.13 -18.31
CA GLY A 621 -10.83 6.31 -17.47
C GLY A 621 -9.80 6.48 -16.35
N GLY A 622 -8.68 5.75 -16.40
CA GLY A 622 -7.55 5.92 -15.48
C GLY A 622 -6.79 7.23 -15.73
N LYS A 623 -6.17 7.76 -14.65
CA LYS A 623 -5.30 8.95 -14.71
C LYS A 623 -3.99 8.69 -13.98
N LEU A 624 -2.88 9.20 -14.51
CA LEU A 624 -1.55 8.99 -13.93
C LEU A 624 -1.45 9.56 -12.50
N PRO A 625 -1.03 8.78 -11.51
CA PRO A 625 -0.76 9.27 -10.16
C PRO A 625 0.69 9.79 -10.01
N VAL A 626 1.47 9.73 -11.06
CA VAL A 626 2.88 10.16 -11.17
C VAL A 626 3.16 10.77 -12.53
N SER A 627 4.12 11.68 -12.59
CA SER A 627 4.63 12.24 -13.84
C SER A 627 5.61 11.28 -14.52
N PHE A 628 5.49 11.08 -15.84
CA PHE A 628 6.42 10.29 -16.64
C PHE A 628 7.58 11.16 -17.16
N PRO A 629 8.84 10.84 -16.85
CA PRO A 629 9.98 11.60 -17.38
C PRO A 629 10.21 11.35 -18.86
N ARG A 630 10.88 12.28 -19.51
CA ARG A 630 11.40 12.09 -20.89
C ARG A 630 12.75 11.39 -20.90
N HIS A 631 13.51 11.57 -19.82
CA HIS A 631 14.85 11.04 -19.63
C HIS A 631 15.16 10.97 -18.16
N THR A 632 15.96 10.01 -17.71
CA THR A 632 16.35 9.86 -16.29
C THR A 632 16.98 11.13 -15.73
N GLY A 633 17.79 11.84 -16.52
CA GLY A 633 18.38 13.14 -16.14
C GLY A 633 17.39 14.30 -15.94
N GLN A 634 16.07 14.10 -16.19
CA GLN A 634 15.04 15.10 -15.91
C GLN A 634 14.63 15.13 -14.42
N LEU A 635 14.99 14.10 -13.66
CA LEU A 635 14.60 13.98 -12.27
C LEU A 635 15.18 15.12 -11.41
N PRO A 636 14.40 15.63 -10.43
CA PRO A 636 13.03 15.28 -10.08
C PRO A 636 12.00 15.85 -11.06
N VAL A 637 10.91 15.09 -11.36
CA VAL A 637 9.94 15.45 -12.40
C VAL A 637 8.51 15.62 -11.87
N TYR A 638 8.25 15.36 -10.60
CA TYR A 638 6.91 15.48 -10.00
C TYR A 638 6.32 16.90 -10.19
N TYR A 639 4.99 17.00 -10.32
CA TYR A 639 4.32 18.20 -10.79
C TYR A 639 4.37 19.40 -9.82
N ASN A 640 4.39 19.14 -8.49
CA ASN A 640 4.31 20.17 -7.43
C ASN A 640 5.68 20.73 -7.00
N ARG A 641 6.61 20.85 -7.96
CA ARG A 641 7.93 21.44 -7.70
C ARG A 641 7.84 22.95 -7.40
N ARG A 642 8.87 23.46 -6.75
CA ARG A 642 9.01 24.89 -6.46
C ARG A 642 9.34 25.68 -7.74
N PRO A 643 8.99 26.98 -7.83
CA PRO A 643 9.15 27.78 -9.05
C PRO A 643 10.57 27.74 -9.65
N THR A 644 11.58 27.77 -8.78
CA THR A 644 13.00 27.75 -9.22
C THR A 644 13.45 26.43 -9.85
N SER A 645 12.69 25.34 -9.65
CA SER A 645 12.96 24.02 -10.22
C SER A 645 12.34 23.83 -11.63
N PHE A 646 11.54 24.80 -12.12
CA PHE A 646 10.89 24.73 -13.43
C PHE A 646 11.74 25.36 -14.51
N ARG A 647 12.94 24.80 -14.76
CA ARG A 647 13.81 25.19 -15.87
C ARG A 647 14.02 24.00 -16.80
N ALA A 648 14.17 24.28 -18.08
CA ALA A 648 14.64 23.30 -19.06
C ALA A 648 16.14 23.07 -18.88
N ALA A 649 16.63 21.86 -19.17
CA ALA A 649 18.04 21.63 -19.44
C ALA A 649 18.41 22.13 -20.85
N LEU A 650 19.68 22.22 -21.16
CA LEU A 650 20.12 22.65 -22.48
C LEU A 650 19.54 21.79 -23.61
N ASP A 651 19.47 20.49 -23.36
CA ASP A 651 19.13 19.43 -24.31
C ASP A 651 17.79 18.74 -24.01
N LEU A 652 17.04 19.20 -22.98
CA LEU A 652 15.81 18.55 -22.54
C LEU A 652 14.75 19.59 -22.14
N PRO A 653 13.49 19.48 -22.67
CA PRO A 653 12.42 20.36 -22.26
C PRO A 653 12.04 20.14 -20.80
N ARG A 654 11.50 21.21 -20.15
CA ARG A 654 11.14 21.16 -18.72
C ARG A 654 9.94 20.26 -18.43
N ASP A 655 9.01 20.13 -19.37
CA ASP A 655 7.75 19.43 -19.16
C ASP A 655 7.95 17.91 -19.23
N PRO A 656 7.31 17.11 -18.36
CA PRO A 656 7.37 15.66 -18.44
C PRO A 656 6.79 15.15 -19.77
N GLN A 657 7.02 13.89 -20.08
CA GLN A 657 6.41 13.22 -21.23
C GLN A 657 4.89 13.17 -21.06
N TRP A 658 4.41 12.68 -19.93
CA TRP A 658 3.01 12.77 -19.52
C TRP A 658 2.95 13.29 -18.08
N PRO A 659 2.15 14.33 -17.83
CA PRO A 659 2.08 14.96 -16.51
C PRO A 659 1.19 14.18 -15.53
N PHE A 660 1.36 14.45 -14.25
CA PHE A 660 0.46 13.98 -13.19
C PHE A 660 -1.01 14.29 -13.53
N GLY A 661 -1.89 13.35 -13.24
CA GLY A 661 -3.33 13.42 -13.50
C GLY A 661 -3.74 13.19 -14.95
N PHE A 662 -2.78 12.98 -15.88
CA PHE A 662 -3.06 12.80 -17.30
C PHE A 662 -3.65 11.42 -17.62
N GLY A 663 -4.57 11.37 -18.56
CA GLY A 663 -5.14 10.18 -19.17
C GLY A 663 -6.23 10.59 -20.16
N LEU A 664 -6.29 9.88 -21.30
CA LEU A 664 -7.27 10.09 -22.36
C LEU A 664 -8.47 9.14 -22.17
N SER A 665 -9.53 9.39 -22.93
CA SER A 665 -10.73 8.55 -23.00
C SER A 665 -11.09 8.33 -24.47
N TYR A 666 -11.95 7.33 -24.75
CA TYR A 666 -12.56 7.16 -26.08
C TYR A 666 -13.69 8.15 -26.35
N THR A 667 -14.11 8.91 -25.32
CA THR A 667 -15.02 10.05 -25.46
C THR A 667 -14.27 11.36 -25.18
N THR A 668 -14.95 12.49 -25.27
CA THR A 668 -14.36 13.81 -25.00
C THR A 668 -15.14 14.51 -23.91
N PHE A 669 -14.44 15.24 -23.05
CA PHE A 669 -15.02 16.03 -21.98
C PHE A 669 -14.66 17.50 -22.10
N LYS A 670 -15.51 18.37 -21.55
CA LYS A 670 -15.28 19.82 -21.50
C LYS A 670 -15.58 20.34 -20.11
N LEU A 671 -14.61 21.02 -19.53
CA LEU A 671 -14.79 21.81 -18.31
C LEU A 671 -15.26 23.23 -18.68
N ALA A 672 -16.11 23.80 -17.84
CA ALA A 672 -16.61 25.19 -17.99
C ALA A 672 -17.08 25.74 -16.65
N ASN A 673 -17.34 27.08 -16.61
CA ASN A 673 -18.01 27.75 -15.50
C ASN A 673 -17.37 27.51 -14.11
N LEU A 674 -16.03 27.57 -14.02
CA LEU A 674 -15.37 27.59 -12.71
C LEU A 674 -15.80 28.82 -11.93
N LYS A 675 -16.40 28.62 -10.76
CA LYS A 675 -16.97 29.69 -9.89
C LYS A 675 -16.57 29.43 -8.44
N ILE A 676 -16.36 30.54 -7.72
CA ILE A 676 -16.18 30.55 -6.27
C ILE A 676 -17.34 31.35 -5.69
N ASP A 677 -18.11 30.77 -4.76
CA ASP A 677 -19.32 31.39 -4.18
C ASP A 677 -18.95 32.60 -3.29
N GLN A 678 -17.84 32.52 -2.57
CA GLN A 678 -17.29 33.59 -1.75
C GLN A 678 -15.85 33.83 -2.17
N PRO A 679 -15.60 34.75 -3.10
CA PRO A 679 -14.25 35.02 -3.61
C PRO A 679 -13.32 35.70 -2.60
N SER A 680 -13.83 36.08 -1.41
CA SER A 680 -13.08 36.62 -0.29
C SER A 680 -13.54 36.01 1.01
N ILE A 681 -12.60 35.43 1.79
CA ILE A 681 -12.84 34.75 3.07
C ILE A 681 -11.80 35.17 4.10
N GLY A 682 -12.11 35.02 5.40
CA GLY A 682 -11.09 35.08 6.45
C GLY A 682 -10.23 33.85 6.55
N PRO A 683 -9.10 33.84 7.31
CA PRO A 683 -8.22 32.67 7.45
C PRO A 683 -8.90 31.40 7.98
N GLY A 684 -9.97 31.53 8.76
CA GLY A 684 -10.80 30.41 9.23
C GLY A 684 -12.03 30.13 8.37
N GLY A 685 -12.23 30.88 7.28
CA GLY A 685 -13.40 30.79 6.40
C GLY A 685 -13.34 29.58 5.46
N LYS A 686 -14.46 29.37 4.75
CA LYS A 686 -14.57 28.32 3.72
C LYS A 686 -15.21 28.93 2.47
N ALA A 687 -14.70 28.57 1.30
CA ALA A 687 -15.27 28.93 0.00
C ALA A 687 -15.66 27.65 -0.75
N ARG A 688 -16.80 27.66 -1.40
CA ARG A 688 -17.26 26.58 -2.28
C ARG A 688 -16.83 26.90 -3.70
N VAL A 689 -16.13 25.95 -4.31
CA VAL A 689 -15.69 26.01 -5.70
C VAL A 689 -16.52 25.05 -6.52
N SER A 690 -17.13 25.52 -7.59
CA SER A 690 -17.91 24.69 -8.51
C SER A 690 -17.39 24.78 -9.93
N VAL A 691 -17.44 23.67 -10.67
CA VAL A 691 -17.07 23.59 -12.08
C VAL A 691 -18.01 22.63 -12.80
N ASP A 692 -18.40 22.96 -14.02
CA ASP A 692 -19.25 22.13 -14.86
C ASP A 692 -18.37 21.19 -15.70
N LEU A 693 -18.71 19.90 -15.71
CA LEU A 693 -18.16 18.89 -16.61
C LEU A 693 -19.24 18.42 -17.56
N THR A 694 -18.95 18.37 -18.87
CA THR A 694 -19.86 17.87 -19.90
C THR A 694 -19.16 16.82 -20.74
N ASN A 695 -19.79 15.67 -20.97
CA ASN A 695 -19.36 14.71 -21.97
C ASN A 695 -19.80 15.20 -23.35
N THR A 696 -18.84 15.59 -24.20
CA THR A 696 -19.09 16.15 -25.54
C THR A 696 -18.94 15.11 -26.65
N GLY A 697 -18.64 13.86 -26.31
CA GLY A 697 -18.50 12.77 -27.28
C GLY A 697 -19.75 11.90 -27.39
N ASP A 698 -19.60 10.74 -28.01
CA ASP A 698 -20.69 9.86 -28.45
C ASP A 698 -20.86 8.60 -27.60
N ARG A 699 -20.08 8.43 -26.53
CA ARG A 699 -20.17 7.28 -25.61
C ARG A 699 -20.02 7.67 -24.16
N SER A 700 -20.51 6.82 -23.27
CA SER A 700 -20.32 7.00 -21.82
C SER A 700 -18.85 6.84 -21.45
N GLY A 701 -18.42 7.59 -20.43
CA GLY A 701 -17.06 7.52 -19.92
C GLY A 701 -16.89 8.20 -18.57
N ASP A 702 -15.77 7.90 -17.95
CA ASP A 702 -15.34 8.51 -16.70
C ASP A 702 -14.34 9.63 -16.98
N GLU A 703 -14.46 10.72 -16.20
CA GLU A 703 -13.47 11.78 -16.12
C GLU A 703 -13.18 12.14 -14.67
N ILE A 704 -11.93 12.53 -14.37
CA ILE A 704 -11.54 13.02 -13.06
C ILE A 704 -11.36 14.52 -13.11
N VAL A 705 -12.27 15.24 -12.44
CA VAL A 705 -12.14 16.69 -12.24
C VAL A 705 -11.16 16.92 -11.10
N GLN A 706 -10.10 17.69 -11.37
CA GLN A 706 -8.99 17.95 -10.45
C GLN A 706 -8.97 19.44 -10.11
N LEU A 707 -8.92 19.77 -8.80
CA LEU A 707 -8.83 21.13 -8.30
C LEU A 707 -7.45 21.38 -7.70
N TYR A 708 -6.79 22.40 -8.19
CA TYR A 708 -5.48 22.85 -7.73
C TYR A 708 -5.53 24.27 -7.17
N ILE A 709 -4.62 24.56 -6.24
CA ILE A 709 -4.41 25.93 -5.77
C ILE A 709 -2.96 26.35 -5.94
N ARG A 710 -2.75 27.65 -6.03
CA ARG A 710 -1.44 28.30 -5.95
C ARG A 710 -1.58 29.53 -5.05
N ASP A 711 -0.79 29.57 -4.00
CA ASP A 711 -0.59 30.79 -3.22
C ASP A 711 0.38 31.69 -3.98
N LEU A 712 -0.06 32.90 -4.34
CA LEU A 712 0.73 33.78 -5.21
C LEU A 712 1.89 34.43 -4.46
N VAL A 713 1.70 34.73 -3.18
CA VAL A 713 2.73 35.35 -2.32
C VAL A 713 2.58 34.82 -0.90
N SER A 714 3.57 34.10 -0.43
CA SER A 714 3.60 33.51 0.90
C SER A 714 4.92 33.77 1.63
N SER A 715 4.93 33.59 2.93
CA SER A 715 6.11 33.79 3.78
C SER A 715 7.26 32.81 3.49
N VAL A 716 6.99 31.70 2.80
CA VAL A 716 7.94 30.66 2.39
C VAL A 716 7.70 30.25 0.93
N THR A 717 8.73 29.79 0.24
CA THR A 717 8.56 29.31 -1.16
C THR A 717 7.67 28.07 -1.18
N ARG A 718 6.53 28.17 -1.90
CA ARG A 718 5.57 27.09 -2.09
C ARG A 718 5.71 26.44 -3.47
N PRO A 719 5.13 25.23 -3.67
CA PRO A 719 4.97 24.63 -4.99
C PRO A 719 4.23 25.54 -5.97
N THR A 720 4.49 25.39 -7.27
CA THR A 720 3.80 26.15 -8.32
C THR A 720 2.30 25.87 -8.39
N LYS A 721 1.88 24.71 -7.94
CA LYS A 721 0.47 24.31 -7.72
C LYS A 721 0.42 23.09 -6.81
N GLU A 722 -0.71 22.92 -6.15
CA GLU A 722 -0.96 21.83 -5.21
C GLU A 722 -2.39 21.31 -5.40
N LEU A 723 -2.55 19.99 -5.57
CA LEU A 723 -3.87 19.36 -5.62
C LEU A 723 -4.59 19.54 -4.28
N ARG A 724 -5.86 19.95 -4.31
CA ARG A 724 -6.69 20.13 -3.10
C ARG A 724 -8.10 19.56 -3.24
N GLY A 725 -8.39 18.94 -4.38
CA GLY A 725 -9.65 18.23 -4.57
C GLY A 725 -9.65 17.45 -5.87
N PHE A 726 -10.39 16.35 -5.88
CA PHE A 726 -10.67 15.59 -7.10
C PHE A 726 -11.99 14.85 -6.95
N GLU A 727 -12.65 14.60 -8.08
CA GLU A 727 -13.87 13.79 -8.15
C GLU A 727 -13.90 13.01 -9.46
N ARG A 728 -14.11 11.68 -9.36
CA ARG A 728 -14.35 10.81 -10.51
C ARG A 728 -15.83 10.88 -10.86
N VAL A 729 -16.14 11.20 -12.11
CA VAL A 729 -17.49 11.41 -12.60
C VAL A 729 -17.75 10.59 -13.84
N THR A 730 -18.80 9.76 -13.84
CA THR A 730 -19.27 9.02 -15.02
C THR A 730 -20.38 9.83 -15.70
N LEU A 731 -20.27 10.08 -17.00
CA LEU A 731 -21.28 10.80 -17.80
C LEU A 731 -21.58 10.05 -19.10
N GLY A 732 -22.88 9.97 -19.43
CA GLY A 732 -23.36 9.59 -20.76
C GLY A 732 -23.12 10.69 -21.82
N PRO A 733 -23.33 10.37 -23.12
CA PRO A 733 -23.20 11.35 -24.19
C PRO A 733 -24.11 12.58 -23.98
N GLY A 734 -23.52 13.77 -24.08
CA GLY A 734 -24.22 15.03 -23.87
C GLY A 734 -24.61 15.35 -22.41
N GLU A 735 -24.35 14.43 -21.47
CA GLU A 735 -24.65 14.65 -20.06
C GLU A 735 -23.69 15.68 -19.45
N LYS A 736 -24.24 16.50 -18.53
CA LYS A 736 -23.52 17.53 -17.79
C LYS A 736 -23.72 17.36 -16.30
N ARG A 737 -22.65 17.54 -15.53
CA ARG A 737 -22.65 17.53 -14.06
C ARG A 737 -21.84 18.69 -13.50
N THR A 738 -22.33 19.33 -12.45
CA THR A 738 -21.56 20.32 -11.68
C THR A 738 -20.86 19.59 -10.52
N VAL A 739 -19.55 19.67 -10.51
CA VAL A 739 -18.69 19.16 -9.41
C VAL A 739 -18.39 20.30 -8.46
N THR A 740 -18.37 20.00 -7.16
CA THR A 740 -18.19 21.02 -6.11
C THR A 740 -17.14 20.61 -5.11
N PHE A 741 -16.22 21.52 -4.82
CA PHE A 741 -15.18 21.36 -3.81
C PHE A 741 -15.34 22.42 -2.71
N VAL A 742 -14.73 22.20 -1.55
CA VAL A 742 -14.66 23.19 -0.47
C VAL A 742 -13.20 23.48 -0.20
N LEU A 743 -12.83 24.75 -0.24
CA LEU A 743 -11.51 25.24 0.19
C LEU A 743 -11.67 25.91 1.57
N GLY A 744 -10.98 25.41 2.56
CA GLY A 744 -10.96 25.92 3.92
C GLY A 744 -9.56 25.91 4.51
N PRO A 745 -9.40 26.02 5.83
CA PRO A 745 -8.09 26.03 6.46
C PRO A 745 -7.22 24.80 6.17
N ALA A 746 -7.83 23.63 5.99
CA ALA A 746 -7.09 22.41 5.66
C ALA A 746 -6.41 22.47 4.28
N GLU A 747 -7.12 23.00 3.28
CA GLU A 747 -6.66 23.13 1.90
C GLU A 747 -5.72 24.32 1.68
N LEU A 748 -5.91 25.43 2.42
CA LEU A 748 -5.21 26.70 2.21
C LEU A 748 -3.96 26.86 3.10
N SER A 749 -3.80 26.02 4.15
CA SER A 749 -2.71 26.19 5.12
C SER A 749 -1.34 25.87 4.53
N LEU A 750 -0.32 26.46 5.15
CA LEU A 750 1.08 26.21 4.90
C LEU A 750 1.83 26.02 6.24
N ILE A 751 3.06 25.51 6.17
CA ILE A 751 4.01 25.54 7.29
C ILE A 751 4.87 26.80 7.13
N ASP A 752 4.71 27.75 8.03
CA ASP A 752 5.35 29.06 8.00
C ASP A 752 6.84 29.02 8.40
N ARG A 753 7.48 30.18 8.54
CA ARG A 753 8.90 30.30 8.94
C ARG A 753 9.18 29.75 10.34
N HIS A 754 8.16 29.68 11.19
CA HIS A 754 8.23 29.22 12.58
C HIS A 754 7.75 27.78 12.77
N MET A 755 7.61 26.99 11.68
CA MET A 755 7.08 25.62 11.67
C MET A 755 5.64 25.51 12.17
N GLN A 756 4.85 26.60 12.10
CA GLN A 756 3.44 26.59 12.47
C GLN A 756 2.57 26.36 11.22
N ARG A 757 1.51 25.57 11.37
CA ARG A 757 0.49 25.41 10.32
C ARG A 757 -0.50 26.54 10.41
N ILE A 758 -0.48 27.43 9.44
CA ILE A 758 -1.33 28.63 9.38
C ILE A 758 -1.93 28.84 8.00
N VAL A 759 -2.98 29.65 7.92
CA VAL A 759 -3.51 30.23 6.67
C VAL A 759 -3.10 31.67 6.63
N GLU A 760 -2.23 32.06 5.70
CA GLU A 760 -1.78 33.45 5.53
C GLU A 760 -2.81 34.26 4.74
N PRO A 761 -3.00 35.55 5.04
CA PRO A 761 -3.73 36.47 4.17
C PRO A 761 -2.99 36.62 2.84
N GLY A 762 -3.73 36.58 1.76
CA GLY A 762 -3.13 36.68 0.43
C GLY A 762 -4.10 36.22 -0.66
N ARG A 763 -3.62 36.29 -1.88
CA ARG A 763 -4.37 35.88 -3.07
C ARG A 763 -3.96 34.48 -3.50
N PHE A 764 -4.98 33.62 -3.68
CA PHE A 764 -4.84 32.29 -4.23
C PHE A 764 -5.40 32.24 -5.66
N GLU A 765 -4.65 31.62 -6.54
CA GLU A 765 -5.14 31.16 -7.82
C GLU A 765 -5.74 29.76 -7.62
N VAL A 766 -7.01 29.60 -7.99
CA VAL A 766 -7.77 28.35 -7.94
C VAL A 766 -7.93 27.85 -9.35
N MET A 767 -7.47 26.63 -9.63
CA MET A 767 -7.39 26.09 -10.98
C MET A 767 -8.17 24.77 -11.07
N ALA A 768 -8.90 24.55 -12.15
CA ALA A 768 -9.54 23.28 -12.44
C ALA A 768 -9.05 22.70 -13.78
N GLY A 769 -8.90 21.37 -13.82
CA GLY A 769 -8.46 20.66 -15.02
C GLY A 769 -8.77 19.18 -14.94
N THR A 770 -8.42 18.47 -16.01
CA THR A 770 -8.44 17.00 -16.08
C THR A 770 -7.06 16.38 -15.92
N SER A 771 -6.07 17.22 -15.62
CA SER A 771 -4.69 16.88 -15.28
C SER A 771 -4.02 18.05 -14.56
N SER A 772 -2.76 17.94 -14.17
CA SER A 772 -1.96 19.06 -13.66
C SER A 772 -1.69 20.14 -14.71
N ARG A 773 -2.00 19.91 -16.00
CA ARG A 773 -2.18 20.95 -17.02
C ARG A 773 -3.61 21.52 -16.90
N THR A 774 -3.78 22.53 -16.05
CA THR A 774 -5.09 23.09 -15.73
C THR A 774 -5.65 23.95 -16.87
N GLU A 775 -6.97 24.00 -17.00
CA GLU A 775 -7.69 24.64 -18.11
C GLU A 775 -8.42 25.90 -17.69
N LEU A 776 -8.91 25.96 -16.47
CA LEU A 776 -9.71 27.06 -15.94
C LEU A 776 -9.06 27.64 -14.68
N THR A 777 -9.21 28.95 -14.50
CA THR A 777 -8.64 29.67 -13.35
C THR A 777 -9.67 30.63 -12.74
N ALA A 778 -9.67 30.74 -11.43
CA ALA A 778 -10.42 31.71 -10.64
C ALA A 778 -9.54 32.23 -9.48
N THR A 779 -9.96 33.32 -8.83
CA THR A 779 -9.21 33.93 -7.73
C THR A 779 -9.98 33.84 -6.42
N LEU A 780 -9.29 33.48 -5.34
CA LEU A 780 -9.77 33.50 -3.95
C LEU A 780 -8.86 34.41 -3.13
N ASP A 781 -9.41 35.41 -2.48
CA ASP A 781 -8.66 36.27 -1.56
C ASP A 781 -8.91 35.86 -0.10
N VAL A 782 -7.85 35.60 0.65
CA VAL A 782 -7.90 35.45 2.10
C VAL A 782 -7.56 36.80 2.74
N VAL A 783 -8.51 37.38 3.47
CA VAL A 783 -8.37 38.71 4.06
C VAL A 783 -8.47 38.65 5.60
N LEU A 784 -7.70 39.47 6.27
CA LEU A 784 -7.87 39.64 7.71
C LEU A 784 -9.21 40.33 8.01
N PRO A 785 -9.92 39.99 9.10
CA PRO A 785 -11.05 40.75 9.55
C PRO A 785 -10.66 42.22 9.65
N SER A 786 -11.44 43.11 9.03
CA SER A 786 -11.27 44.54 9.27
C SER A 786 -11.37 44.79 10.78
N ASN A 787 -10.31 45.28 11.40
CA ASN A 787 -10.41 45.77 12.78
C ASN A 787 -11.58 46.77 12.81
N PRO A 788 -12.63 46.55 13.60
CA PRO A 788 -13.59 47.59 13.81
C PRO A 788 -12.79 48.77 14.39
N SER A 789 -12.74 49.86 13.66
CA SER A 789 -11.96 51.05 13.92
C SER A 789 -11.81 51.38 15.39
N LYS A 790 -10.53 51.62 15.83
CA LYS A 790 -10.26 52.40 17.02
C LYS A 790 -10.96 53.78 16.93
#